data_6bf7800ebff42080eb8e14a4f780b21b
#
_entry.id   6bf7800ebff42080eb8e14a4f780b21b
#
_cell.length_a   1.000
_cell.length_b   1.000
_cell.length_c   1.000
_cell.angle_alpha   90.00
_cell.angle_beta   90.00
_cell.angle_gamma   90.00
#
_symmetry.space_group_name_H-M   'P 1'
#
loop_
_entity.id
_entity.type
_entity.pdbx_description
1 polymer ?
#
loop_
_entity_poly.entity_id
_entity_poly.type
_entity_poly.pdbx_seq_one_letter_code
_entity_poly.pdbx_strand_id
1 'polypeptide(L)'
;MCIRDRNSVRYQIRQRNRQQFVYAYNNEYIFTYKQIKNMPDFIDSTQLELVHPDELIPITTETLGLYEAWIKYFVFNRIVAFSNNHNGFYDCRKENKYKTLLYLDAKSGISIKRTFQIDTKVLLDGTAYLSVDIKCDFESNDTIFDYICKGIDITNLNVTCDWQSYEKTYTVTKLHQETIFQDINGFNLYDYWKEKRPSQIKTICPTTPIVSVLDKKKQQTGFYIPQSLRPIITRNFIAERHRALSKKVDTYTKLSMEKRLKNIQEFLNHLNADKKIIHTNPVDVTEFGYATYDITQNMPYLIVGNQKKIRIQEKYKAFYKDFGFYQLPENIVAAYLGYDSHDASNPTAKTSHELVTSILNYTRGILNNTKDSRLHPHLLPLTFYQGQSFHYQKGNLLSYQEKAQEIKNIPEINFVISTLPIAAEEEDFYQDAVESPYDAYKCAFAERNLPSQMISMNMATELGTKNISYRLQNIILGILSKSGGIPWVLEAPMDDVDCFIGLDVGTQETGIHYPSCSVCLDGTGNLIGYYATSIAQNGEKIDEAALEKIFDQVLIAYKTKHHTYPHHVVIHRDGFSNEGIEWYVQYFQRNNIIFDLVEIRKNISTRLLHLEQISNEMNPNSGMAVIRENKAYLISTEVKPYLGAPRPLLLVHQYGSLSIQQIVRQVYILSEIHVGSMRTSRLPITTLYADKICKHHQHVPHDVLSNQLYFL
;
A
#
# COMPACT_ATOMS: atom_id res chain seq x y z
N MET A 1 -27.34 -19.19 17.52
CA MET A 1 -26.05 -18.92 18.20
C MET A 1 -25.31 -17.82 17.46
N CYS A 2 -24.89 -16.74 18.10
CA CYS A 2 -24.28 -15.57 17.45
C CYS A 2 -22.86 -15.93 16.91
N ILE A 3 -22.41 -15.30 15.81
CA ILE A 3 -21.08 -15.53 15.22
C ILE A 3 -19.94 -15.35 16.26
N ARG A 4 -20.12 -14.46 17.24
CA ARG A 4 -19.18 -14.26 18.35
C ARG A 4 -19.00 -15.51 19.21
N ASP A 5 -20.08 -16.24 19.47
CA ASP A 5 -20.05 -17.40 20.37
C ASP A 5 -19.37 -18.62 19.71
N ARG A 6 -19.49 -18.78 18.40
CA ARG A 6 -18.86 -19.89 17.64
C ARG A 6 -17.35 -19.75 17.54
N ASN A 7 -16.84 -18.52 17.36
CA ASN A 7 -15.40 -18.28 17.40
C ASN A 7 -14.82 -18.51 18.80
N SER A 8 -15.59 -18.23 19.84
CA SER A 8 -15.25 -18.55 21.24
C SER A 8 -15.18 -20.04 21.47
N VAL A 9 -16.18 -20.80 20.99
CA VAL A 9 -16.22 -22.28 21.07
C VAL A 9 -15.02 -22.90 20.32
N ARG A 10 -14.75 -22.48 19.07
CA ARG A 10 -13.58 -22.92 18.31
C ARG A 10 -12.26 -22.64 19.05
N TYR A 11 -12.14 -21.45 19.60
CA TYR A 11 -10.94 -21.04 20.33
C TYR A 11 -10.74 -21.92 21.58
N GLN A 12 -11.78 -22.19 22.33
CA GLN A 12 -11.71 -22.98 23.54
C GLN A 12 -11.48 -24.48 23.27
N ILE A 13 -12.11 -25.04 22.23
CA ILE A 13 -11.82 -26.40 21.77
C ILE A 13 -10.35 -26.50 21.38
N ARG A 14 -9.82 -25.52 20.63
CA ARG A 14 -8.42 -25.47 20.23
C ARG A 14 -7.47 -25.30 21.41
N GLN A 15 -7.82 -24.50 22.41
CA GLN A 15 -7.03 -24.30 23.63
C GLN A 15 -6.91 -25.59 24.46
N ARG A 16 -8.00 -26.35 24.62
CA ARG A 16 -8.02 -27.60 25.36
C ARG A 16 -7.41 -28.77 24.61
N ASN A 17 -7.37 -28.68 23.26
CA ASN A 17 -6.83 -29.72 22.37
C ASN A 17 -5.66 -29.18 21.55
N ARG A 18 -4.66 -28.56 22.19
CA ARG A 18 -3.58 -27.77 21.58
C ARG A 18 -2.78 -28.44 20.45
N GLN A 19 -2.85 -29.77 20.34
CA GLN A 19 -2.12 -30.53 19.32
C GLN A 19 -3.02 -31.07 18.21
N GLN A 20 -4.28 -30.64 18.16
CA GLN A 20 -5.22 -31.10 17.14
C GLN A 20 -5.60 -30.01 16.15
N PHE A 21 -5.86 -30.43 14.92
CA PHE A 21 -6.45 -29.58 13.91
C PHE A 21 -7.94 -29.33 14.26
N VAL A 22 -8.33 -28.07 14.27
CA VAL A 22 -9.72 -27.65 14.48
C VAL A 22 -10.08 -26.60 13.45
N TYR A 23 -11.07 -26.89 12.62
CA TYR A 23 -11.56 -25.99 11.57
C TYR A 23 -13.08 -25.82 11.65
N ALA A 24 -13.57 -24.58 11.66
CA ALA A 24 -14.99 -24.28 11.61
C ALA A 24 -15.41 -24.00 10.16
N TYR A 25 -16.44 -24.68 9.70
CA TYR A 25 -16.95 -24.61 8.34
C TYR A 25 -18.42 -24.20 8.32
N ASN A 26 -18.77 -23.30 7.42
CA ASN A 26 -20.14 -22.80 7.17
C ASN A 26 -20.98 -22.47 8.42
N ASN A 27 -20.34 -22.13 9.53
CA ASN A 27 -21.00 -21.89 10.81
C ASN A 27 -21.83 -23.07 11.38
N GLU A 28 -21.76 -24.24 10.79
CA GLU A 28 -22.55 -25.42 11.17
C GLU A 28 -21.68 -26.56 11.67
N TYR A 29 -20.47 -26.72 11.11
CA TYR A 29 -19.60 -27.85 11.39
C TYR A 29 -18.25 -27.45 11.96
N ILE A 30 -17.72 -28.27 12.87
CA ILE A 30 -16.35 -28.18 13.34
C ILE A 30 -15.63 -29.47 13.01
N PHE A 31 -14.63 -29.39 12.13
CA PHE A 31 -13.80 -30.52 11.74
C PHE A 31 -12.60 -30.65 12.65
N THR A 32 -12.29 -31.86 13.09
CA THR A 32 -11.11 -32.17 13.90
C THR A 32 -10.41 -33.41 13.34
N TYR A 33 -9.07 -33.46 13.44
CA TYR A 33 -8.27 -34.58 12.95
C TYR A 33 -8.44 -35.86 13.79
N LYS A 34 -8.75 -35.69 15.07
CA LYS A 34 -9.01 -36.80 16.01
C LYS A 34 -10.22 -36.44 16.85
N GLN A 35 -10.87 -37.46 17.41
CA GLN A 35 -11.96 -37.26 18.35
C GLN A 35 -11.55 -36.29 19.47
N ILE A 36 -12.40 -35.31 19.75
CA ILE A 36 -12.17 -34.35 20.81
C ILE A 36 -12.35 -35.05 22.14
N LYS A 37 -11.27 -35.15 22.91
CA LYS A 37 -11.29 -35.78 24.24
C LYS A 37 -11.74 -34.85 25.36
N ASN A 38 -11.50 -33.55 25.21
CA ASN A 38 -11.73 -32.53 26.24
C ASN A 38 -12.67 -31.45 25.68
N MET A 39 -13.97 -31.70 25.75
CA MET A 39 -14.98 -30.67 25.42
C MET A 39 -15.04 -29.63 26.55
N PRO A 40 -15.27 -28.35 26.22
CA PRO A 40 -15.55 -27.33 27.22
C PRO A 40 -16.88 -27.61 27.93
N ASP A 41 -16.91 -27.43 29.27
CA ASP A 41 -18.07 -27.76 30.12
C ASP A 41 -19.32 -26.93 29.84
N PHE A 42 -19.19 -25.78 29.12
CA PHE A 42 -20.31 -24.93 28.74
C PHE A 42 -20.94 -25.32 27.39
N ILE A 43 -20.38 -26.31 26.68
CA ILE A 43 -20.98 -26.83 25.46
C ILE A 43 -21.90 -27.97 25.88
N ASP A 44 -23.17 -27.70 25.84
CA ASP A 44 -24.19 -28.73 26.07
C ASP A 44 -24.03 -29.78 24.96
N SER A 45 -23.83 -31.04 25.37
CA SER A 45 -23.68 -32.18 24.44
C SER A 45 -24.92 -32.41 23.57
N THR A 46 -26.06 -31.83 23.93
CA THR A 46 -27.28 -31.85 23.11
C THR A 46 -27.26 -30.86 21.94
N GLN A 47 -26.31 -29.91 21.92
CA GLN A 47 -26.18 -28.90 20.87
C GLN A 47 -25.14 -29.23 19.80
N LEU A 48 -24.32 -30.27 20.00
CA LEU A 48 -23.31 -30.73 19.06
C LEU A 48 -23.53 -32.20 18.78
N GLU A 49 -24.04 -32.51 17.60
CA GLU A 49 -24.09 -33.86 17.09
C GLU A 49 -22.70 -34.28 16.59
N LEU A 50 -22.19 -35.40 17.09
CA LEU A 50 -20.95 -35.99 16.63
C LEU A 50 -21.24 -36.73 15.30
N VAL A 51 -21.05 -36.07 14.18
CA VAL A 51 -21.11 -36.69 12.89
C VAL A 51 -19.78 -37.44 12.71
N HIS A 52 -19.82 -38.76 12.80
CA HIS A 52 -18.72 -39.62 12.36
C HIS A 52 -18.93 -39.89 10.86
N PRO A 53 -18.18 -39.23 9.97
CA PRO A 53 -18.23 -39.65 8.59
C PRO A 53 -17.41 -40.93 8.45
N ASP A 54 -18.08 -42.05 8.28
CA ASP A 54 -17.49 -43.20 7.64
C ASP A 54 -17.27 -42.95 6.13
N GLU A 55 -17.74 -41.80 5.66
CA GLU A 55 -17.62 -41.33 4.29
C GLU A 55 -16.49 -40.34 4.12
N LEU A 56 -15.75 -40.46 3.03
CA LEU A 56 -14.74 -39.50 2.62
C LEU A 56 -15.42 -38.16 2.27
N ILE A 57 -14.97 -37.08 2.85
CA ILE A 57 -15.44 -35.72 2.48
C ILE A 57 -14.95 -35.42 1.06
N PRO A 58 -15.84 -35.22 0.08
CA PRO A 58 -15.42 -34.95 -1.28
C PRO A 58 -14.72 -33.58 -1.39
N ILE A 59 -13.76 -33.46 -2.30
CA ILE A 59 -13.13 -32.17 -2.64
C ILE A 59 -14.06 -31.42 -3.60
N THR A 60 -14.71 -30.39 -3.09
CA THR A 60 -15.61 -29.52 -3.84
C THR A 60 -15.16 -28.07 -3.68
N THR A 61 -15.71 -27.15 -4.45
CA THR A 61 -15.48 -25.71 -4.29
C THR A 61 -15.75 -25.24 -2.87
N GLU A 62 -16.71 -25.84 -2.19
CA GLU A 62 -17.10 -25.49 -0.82
C GLU A 62 -16.12 -26.07 0.22
N THR A 63 -15.54 -27.22 -0.03
CA THR A 63 -14.63 -27.90 0.92
C THR A 63 -13.16 -27.61 0.70
N LEU A 64 -12.76 -26.91 -0.38
CA LEU A 64 -11.36 -26.55 -0.65
C LEU A 64 -10.68 -25.86 0.53
N GLY A 65 -11.35 -24.91 1.15
CA GLY A 65 -10.80 -24.18 2.29
C GLY A 65 -10.50 -25.06 3.52
N LEU A 66 -11.28 -26.12 3.73
CA LEU A 66 -11.02 -27.12 4.77
C LEU A 66 -9.71 -27.87 4.47
N TYR A 67 -9.54 -28.33 3.22
CA TYR A 67 -8.33 -29.06 2.81
C TYR A 67 -7.09 -28.19 2.84
N GLU A 68 -7.18 -26.95 2.38
CA GLU A 68 -6.09 -25.97 2.47
C GLU A 68 -5.66 -25.75 3.91
N ALA A 69 -6.61 -25.54 4.82
CA ALA A 69 -6.34 -25.36 6.24
C ALA A 69 -5.73 -26.60 6.88
N TRP A 70 -6.19 -27.80 6.49
CA TRP A 70 -5.66 -29.06 6.99
C TRP A 70 -4.21 -29.32 6.53
N ILE A 71 -3.92 -29.09 5.24
CA ILE A 71 -2.57 -29.24 4.70
C ILE A 71 -1.63 -28.22 5.33
N LYS A 72 -2.07 -26.96 5.50
CA LYS A 72 -1.30 -25.94 6.20
C LYS A 72 -0.97 -26.36 7.64
N TYR A 73 -1.96 -26.90 8.37
CA TYR A 73 -1.73 -27.47 9.70
C TYR A 73 -0.74 -28.63 9.67
N PHE A 74 -0.86 -29.52 8.67
CA PHE A 74 0.05 -30.65 8.48
C PHE A 74 1.49 -30.19 8.23
N VAL A 75 1.71 -29.23 7.34
CA VAL A 75 3.02 -28.64 7.06
C VAL A 75 3.64 -28.06 8.34
N PHE A 76 2.87 -27.27 9.11
CA PHE A 76 3.39 -26.62 10.31
C PHE A 76 3.58 -27.54 11.52
N ASN A 77 2.86 -28.67 11.59
CA ASN A 77 2.89 -29.51 12.80
C ASN A 77 3.43 -30.93 12.58
N ARG A 78 3.54 -31.37 11.33
CA ARG A 78 3.86 -32.77 11.00
C ARG A 78 5.12 -32.97 10.18
N ILE A 79 5.41 -32.10 9.22
CA ILE A 79 6.55 -32.27 8.32
C ILE A 79 7.85 -31.99 9.08
N VAL A 80 7.87 -30.95 9.89
CA VAL A 80 9.03 -30.57 10.72
C VAL A 80 8.57 -30.11 12.09
N ALA A 81 8.93 -30.85 13.11
CA ALA A 81 8.80 -30.41 14.49
C ALA A 81 10.00 -29.51 14.84
N PHE A 82 9.96 -28.26 14.41
CA PHE A 82 10.95 -27.28 14.87
C PHE A 82 10.64 -26.89 16.31
N SER A 83 11.37 -27.44 17.23
CA SER A 83 11.30 -27.01 18.61
C SER A 83 12.18 -25.77 18.88
N ASN A 84 13.26 -25.59 18.12
CA ASN A 84 14.23 -24.50 18.26
C ASN A 84 15.03 -24.31 16.97
N ASN A 85 15.89 -23.32 16.92
CA ASN A 85 16.77 -22.99 15.82
C ASN A 85 17.48 -24.23 15.22
N HIS A 86 17.02 -24.71 14.07
CA HIS A 86 17.54 -25.89 13.39
C HIS A 86 18.10 -25.47 12.03
N ASN A 87 19.40 -25.68 11.81
CA ASN A 87 20.11 -25.23 10.60
C ASN A 87 19.91 -23.74 10.26
N GLY A 88 19.76 -22.87 11.27
CA GLY A 88 19.54 -21.45 11.09
C GLY A 88 18.08 -21.02 10.91
N PHE A 89 17.16 -21.97 10.76
CA PHE A 89 15.71 -21.70 10.69
C PHE A 89 15.05 -21.99 12.03
N TYR A 90 14.05 -21.17 12.39
CA TYR A 90 13.24 -21.40 13.59
C TYR A 90 11.76 -21.14 13.31
N ASP A 91 10.94 -21.89 14.01
CA ASP A 91 9.49 -21.90 13.86
C ASP A 91 8.86 -20.83 14.77
N CYS A 92 8.11 -19.92 14.17
CA CYS A 92 7.28 -18.92 14.85
C CYS A 92 5.81 -19.30 14.77
N ARG A 93 5.42 -20.40 15.42
CA ARG A 93 4.04 -20.95 15.34
C ARG A 93 2.94 -19.99 15.70
N LYS A 94 3.21 -19.05 16.62
CA LYS A 94 2.23 -17.99 16.96
C LYS A 94 1.90 -17.09 15.77
N GLU A 95 2.88 -16.91 14.87
CA GLU A 95 2.77 -16.06 13.69
C GLU A 95 2.52 -16.87 12.40
N ASN A 96 2.47 -18.22 12.48
CA ASN A 96 2.42 -19.13 11.31
C ASN A 96 3.54 -18.88 10.28
N LYS A 97 4.76 -18.64 10.78
CA LYS A 97 5.92 -18.29 9.95
C LYS A 97 7.14 -19.09 10.37
N TYR A 98 8.10 -19.20 9.44
CA TYR A 98 9.46 -19.64 9.73
C TYR A 98 10.42 -18.47 9.53
N LYS A 99 11.40 -18.34 10.41
CA LYS A 99 12.35 -17.23 10.38
C LYS A 99 13.79 -17.74 10.37
N THR A 100 14.68 -16.96 9.76
CA THR A 100 16.14 -17.14 9.90
C THR A 100 16.79 -15.78 10.12
N LEU A 101 17.78 -15.72 11.01
CA LEU A 101 18.54 -14.51 11.26
C LEU A 101 19.49 -14.27 10.08
N LEU A 102 19.40 -13.08 9.46
CA LEU A 102 20.29 -12.65 8.38
C LEU A 102 21.42 -11.78 8.91
N TYR A 103 21.10 -10.87 9.81
CA TYR A 103 22.05 -9.90 10.33
C TYR A 103 21.61 -9.39 11.70
N LEU A 104 22.56 -9.18 12.58
CA LEU A 104 22.37 -8.49 13.86
C LEU A 104 23.34 -7.31 13.90
N ASP A 105 22.82 -6.12 14.04
CA ASP A 105 23.62 -4.92 14.27
C ASP A 105 23.92 -4.78 15.77
N ALA A 106 25.14 -5.10 16.16
CA ALA A 106 25.55 -5.06 17.56
C ALA A 106 25.45 -3.66 18.19
N LYS A 107 25.55 -2.59 17.37
CA LYS A 107 25.49 -1.22 17.86
C LYS A 107 24.06 -0.77 18.21
N SER A 108 23.10 -1.11 17.36
CA SER A 108 21.70 -0.71 17.54
C SER A 108 20.82 -1.77 18.20
N GLY A 109 21.30 -3.00 18.34
CA GLY A 109 20.49 -4.13 18.81
C GLY A 109 19.42 -4.58 17.81
N ILE A 110 19.44 -4.06 16.57
CA ILE A 110 18.43 -4.40 15.55
C ILE A 110 18.88 -5.64 14.79
N SER A 111 17.99 -6.62 14.71
CA SER A 111 18.14 -7.83 13.92
C SER A 111 17.30 -7.74 12.62
N ILE A 112 17.88 -8.21 11.52
CA ILE A 112 17.20 -8.41 10.24
C ILE A 112 16.98 -9.92 10.10
N LYS A 113 15.72 -10.30 9.98
CA LYS A 113 15.31 -11.70 9.86
C LYS A 113 14.61 -11.92 8.53
N ARG A 114 14.91 -13.06 7.89
CA ARG A 114 14.15 -13.53 6.73
C ARG A 114 12.99 -14.37 7.23
N THR A 115 11.80 -14.02 6.76
CA THR A 115 10.55 -14.67 7.16
C THR A 115 9.97 -15.40 5.96
N PHE A 116 9.69 -16.67 6.12
CA PHE A 116 9.04 -17.54 5.15
C PHE A 116 7.60 -17.72 5.58
N GLN A 117 6.69 -17.20 4.76
CA GLN A 117 5.26 -17.36 4.94
C GLN A 117 4.77 -18.46 4.00
N ILE A 118 4.23 -19.53 4.57
CA ILE A 118 3.66 -20.62 3.79
C ILE A 118 2.16 -20.43 3.71
N ASP A 119 1.63 -20.58 2.52
CA ASP A 119 0.21 -20.76 2.26
C ASP A 119 -0.02 -22.02 1.44
N THR A 120 -1.22 -22.60 1.50
CA THR A 120 -1.56 -23.82 0.80
C THR A 120 -2.70 -23.56 -0.15
N LYS A 121 -2.65 -24.21 -1.31
CA LYS A 121 -3.75 -24.25 -2.28
C LYS A 121 -4.04 -25.70 -2.65
N VAL A 122 -5.32 -26.03 -2.74
CA VAL A 122 -5.79 -27.33 -3.17
C VAL A 122 -6.64 -27.14 -4.41
N LEU A 123 -6.43 -27.99 -5.41
CA LEU A 123 -7.24 -28.05 -6.61
C LEU A 123 -8.35 -29.10 -6.45
N LEU A 124 -9.35 -29.02 -7.32
CA LEU A 124 -10.49 -29.96 -7.29
C LEU A 124 -10.09 -31.43 -7.60
N ASP A 125 -8.97 -31.63 -8.27
CA ASP A 125 -8.37 -32.96 -8.51
C ASP A 125 -7.64 -33.55 -7.29
N GLY A 126 -7.58 -32.78 -6.18
CA GLY A 126 -6.90 -33.20 -4.96
C GLY A 126 -5.41 -32.82 -4.90
N THR A 127 -4.85 -32.24 -5.95
CA THR A 127 -3.45 -31.79 -5.95
C THR A 127 -3.27 -30.61 -5.02
N ALA A 128 -2.28 -30.69 -4.14
CA ALA A 128 -1.97 -29.65 -3.17
C ALA A 128 -0.64 -28.95 -3.48
N TYR A 129 -0.65 -27.65 -3.39
CA TYR A 129 0.52 -26.80 -3.65
C TYR A 129 0.86 -25.95 -2.44
N LEU A 130 2.16 -25.69 -2.27
CA LEU A 130 2.66 -24.72 -1.29
C LEU A 130 3.02 -23.40 -2.00
N SER A 131 2.43 -22.33 -1.55
CA SER A 131 2.85 -20.98 -1.90
C SER A 131 3.78 -20.47 -0.80
N VAL A 132 5.01 -20.15 -1.13
CA VAL A 132 6.00 -19.64 -0.18
C VAL A 132 6.37 -18.22 -0.57
N ASP A 133 6.06 -17.25 0.27
CA ASP A 133 6.54 -15.87 0.12
C ASP A 133 7.64 -15.56 1.12
N ILE A 134 8.57 -14.69 0.72
CA ILE A 134 9.69 -14.25 1.55
C ILE A 134 9.50 -12.79 1.89
N LYS A 135 9.61 -12.49 3.19
CA LYS A 135 9.63 -11.13 3.73
C LYS A 135 10.90 -10.92 4.55
N CYS A 136 11.17 -9.68 4.90
CA CYS A 136 12.16 -9.33 5.92
C CYS A 136 11.44 -8.65 7.07
N ASP A 137 11.65 -9.18 8.26
CA ASP A 137 11.19 -8.57 9.50
C ASP A 137 12.38 -7.91 10.20
N PHE A 138 12.12 -6.81 10.88
CA PHE A 138 13.08 -6.10 11.69
C PHE A 138 12.63 -6.18 13.14
N GLU A 139 13.53 -6.56 14.03
CA GLU A 139 13.20 -6.70 15.44
C GLU A 139 14.29 -6.04 16.28
N SER A 140 13.90 -5.35 17.35
CA SER A 140 14.84 -4.86 18.35
C SER A 140 15.01 -5.89 19.45
N ASN A 141 16.25 -6.15 19.83
CA ASN A 141 16.57 -6.90 21.04
C ASN A 141 16.37 -6.03 22.29
N ASP A 142 16.43 -4.70 22.13
CA ASP A 142 16.25 -3.74 23.21
C ASP A 142 14.76 -3.50 23.51
N THR A 143 14.45 -3.34 24.77
CA THR A 143 13.16 -2.88 25.26
C THR A 143 13.10 -1.35 25.29
N ILE A 144 11.94 -0.78 25.57
CA ILE A 144 11.83 0.67 25.83
C ILE A 144 12.62 1.09 27.06
N PHE A 145 12.81 0.19 28.04
CA PHE A 145 13.67 0.45 29.19
C PHE A 145 15.14 0.60 28.77
N ASP A 146 15.63 -0.25 27.88
CA ASP A 146 16.99 -0.16 27.35
C ASP A 146 17.20 1.15 26.58
N TYR A 147 16.18 1.63 25.86
CA TYR A 147 16.21 2.94 25.17
C TYR A 147 16.33 4.09 26.17
N ILE A 148 15.54 4.05 27.25
CA ILE A 148 15.62 5.03 28.35
C ILE A 148 17.02 5.05 28.96
N CYS A 149 17.58 3.88 29.28
CA CYS A 149 18.93 3.75 29.84
C CYS A 149 20.03 4.27 28.89
N LYS A 150 19.81 4.16 27.57
CA LYS A 150 20.73 4.68 26.53
C LYS A 150 20.51 6.17 26.24
N GLY A 151 19.57 6.83 26.91
CA GLY A 151 19.22 8.23 26.67
C GLY A 151 18.55 8.49 25.30
N ILE A 152 17.94 7.47 24.70
CA ILE A 152 17.23 7.58 23.43
C ILE A 152 15.83 8.11 23.69
N ASP A 153 15.42 9.14 22.95
CA ASP A 153 14.03 9.65 23.02
C ASP A 153 13.06 8.58 22.54
N ILE A 154 12.09 8.28 23.42
CA ILE A 154 11.05 7.28 23.20
C ILE A 154 9.71 7.88 22.79
N THR A 155 9.58 9.20 22.81
CA THR A 155 8.32 9.89 22.49
C THR A 155 7.89 9.60 21.04
N ASN A 156 6.61 9.33 20.86
CA ASN A 156 6.00 8.97 19.58
C ASN A 156 6.51 7.66 18.95
N LEU A 157 7.25 6.83 19.70
CA LEU A 157 7.61 5.50 19.19
C LEU A 157 6.38 4.57 19.17
N ASN A 158 6.21 3.87 18.08
CA ASN A 158 5.27 2.75 18.03
C ASN A 158 5.88 1.53 18.71
N VAL A 159 5.10 0.89 19.57
CA VAL A 159 5.56 -0.23 20.42
C VAL A 159 4.53 -1.35 20.47
N THR A 160 5.02 -2.56 20.77
CA THR A 160 4.18 -3.71 21.14
C THR A 160 4.47 -4.10 22.58
N CYS A 161 3.53 -4.78 23.23
CA CYS A 161 3.72 -5.30 24.59
C CYS A 161 3.94 -6.82 24.56
N ASP A 162 5.15 -7.28 24.90
CA ASP A 162 5.51 -8.70 24.95
C ASP A 162 4.77 -9.50 26.04
N TRP A 163 4.25 -8.81 27.04
CA TRP A 163 3.53 -9.44 28.16
C TRP A 163 2.06 -9.67 27.86
N GLN A 164 1.56 -9.20 26.74
CA GLN A 164 0.20 -9.48 26.28
C GLN A 164 0.16 -10.73 25.40
N SER A 165 -0.97 -11.42 25.41
CA SER A 165 -1.17 -12.65 24.63
C SER A 165 -1.50 -12.39 23.15
N TYR A 166 -1.74 -11.15 22.78
CA TYR A 166 -2.10 -10.69 21.45
C TYR A 166 -1.21 -9.50 21.04
N GLU A 167 -0.87 -9.43 19.79
CA GLU A 167 -0.14 -8.29 19.23
C GLU A 167 -1.07 -7.09 19.11
N LYS A 168 -0.65 -6.00 19.70
CA LYS A 168 -1.31 -4.71 19.58
C LYS A 168 -0.27 -3.61 19.53
N THR A 169 -0.48 -2.69 18.61
CA THR A 169 0.37 -1.52 18.47
C THR A 169 -0.12 -0.38 19.34
N TYR A 170 0.81 0.22 20.03
CA TYR A 170 0.61 1.41 20.84
C TYR A 170 1.63 2.48 20.43
N THR A 171 1.36 3.74 20.76
CA THR A 171 2.30 4.84 20.58
C THR A 171 2.70 5.38 21.95
N VAL A 172 3.98 5.50 22.22
CA VAL A 172 4.49 6.09 23.47
C VAL A 172 4.16 7.59 23.49
N THR A 173 3.48 8.05 24.53
CA THR A 173 3.08 9.46 24.66
C THR A 173 3.90 10.21 25.70
N LYS A 174 4.27 9.54 26.80
CA LYS A 174 4.99 10.21 27.91
C LYS A 174 5.81 9.22 28.74
N LEU A 175 7.00 9.64 29.11
CA LEU A 175 7.79 9.05 30.18
C LEU A 175 7.47 9.78 31.50
N HIS A 176 7.06 9.05 32.53
CA HIS A 176 6.73 9.59 33.83
C HIS A 176 7.96 9.58 34.76
N GLN A 177 7.95 10.47 35.75
CA GLN A 177 8.95 10.46 36.81
C GLN A 177 8.59 9.45 37.90
N GLU A 178 7.31 9.13 38.02
CA GLU A 178 6.78 8.15 38.95
C GLU A 178 7.28 6.74 38.60
N THR A 179 7.54 5.95 39.62
CA THR A 179 7.96 4.55 39.50
C THR A 179 6.76 3.60 39.51
N ILE A 180 6.98 2.37 39.05
CA ILE A 180 5.93 1.33 39.00
C ILE A 180 5.28 0.98 40.32
N PHE A 181 5.92 1.33 41.44
CA PHE A 181 5.40 1.10 42.80
C PHE A 181 4.56 2.25 43.33
N GLN A 182 4.55 3.38 42.65
CA GLN A 182 3.75 4.54 43.01
C GLN A 182 2.36 4.46 42.37
N ASP A 183 1.37 4.92 43.10
CA ASP A 183 0.01 4.98 42.56
C ASP A 183 -0.14 6.17 41.64
N ILE A 184 -0.72 5.92 40.47
CA ILE A 184 -1.16 6.95 39.55
C ILE A 184 -2.69 6.90 39.49
N ASN A 185 -3.35 7.94 39.96
CA ASN A 185 -4.82 8.05 39.95
C ASN A 185 -5.54 6.83 40.58
N GLY A 186 -4.99 6.29 41.67
CA GLY A 186 -5.56 5.12 42.36
C GLY A 186 -5.26 3.77 41.68
N PHE A 187 -4.33 3.74 40.74
CA PHE A 187 -3.91 2.53 40.06
C PHE A 187 -2.43 2.24 40.32
N ASN A 188 -2.11 1.05 40.79
CA ASN A 188 -0.75 0.57 41.02
C ASN A 188 -0.36 -0.42 39.93
N LEU A 189 0.64 -0.03 39.12
CA LEU A 189 1.06 -0.82 37.98
C LEU A 189 1.79 -2.10 38.37
N TYR A 190 2.56 -2.08 39.46
CA TYR A 190 3.25 -3.26 39.98
C TYR A 190 2.26 -4.33 40.44
N ASP A 191 1.25 -3.98 41.23
CA ASP A 191 0.27 -4.93 41.73
C ASP A 191 -0.56 -5.53 40.59
N TYR A 192 -0.96 -4.73 39.60
CA TYR A 192 -1.65 -5.23 38.43
C TYR A 192 -0.85 -6.31 37.66
N TRP A 193 0.43 -6.10 37.43
CA TRP A 193 1.26 -7.08 36.71
C TRP A 193 1.74 -8.23 37.60
N LYS A 194 1.84 -8.03 38.90
CA LYS A 194 2.16 -9.09 39.86
C LYS A 194 1.11 -10.21 39.84
N GLU A 195 -0.15 -9.85 39.68
CA GLU A 195 -1.22 -10.83 39.52
C GLU A 195 -1.15 -11.54 38.17
N LYS A 196 -0.92 -10.81 37.06
CA LYS A 196 -0.98 -11.36 35.72
C LYS A 196 0.32 -12.01 35.24
N ARG A 197 1.47 -11.53 35.69
CA ARG A 197 2.81 -11.94 35.23
C ARG A 197 3.81 -11.98 36.40
N PRO A 198 3.60 -12.82 37.40
CA PRO A 198 4.39 -12.82 38.62
C PRO A 198 5.88 -13.14 38.40
N SER A 199 6.23 -13.94 37.41
CA SER A 199 7.61 -14.26 37.11
C SER A 199 8.37 -13.09 36.49
N GLN A 200 7.75 -12.35 35.58
CA GLN A 200 8.37 -11.21 34.89
C GLN A 200 8.53 -10.02 35.85
N ILE A 201 7.50 -9.73 36.65
CA ILE A 201 7.52 -8.56 37.55
C ILE A 201 8.60 -8.64 38.63
N LYS A 202 8.96 -9.84 39.08
CA LYS A 202 9.99 -10.06 40.12
C LYS A 202 11.38 -9.56 39.67
N THR A 203 11.65 -9.47 38.39
CA THR A 203 12.95 -9.05 37.86
C THR A 203 13.03 -7.54 37.64
N ILE A 204 11.95 -6.81 37.85
CA ILE A 204 11.87 -5.38 37.59
C ILE A 204 12.42 -4.56 38.75
N CYS A 205 13.30 -3.60 38.43
CA CYS A 205 13.86 -2.68 39.40
C CYS A 205 12.80 -1.77 40.01
N PRO A 206 12.79 -1.52 41.33
CA PRO A 206 11.87 -0.60 42.00
C PRO A 206 11.89 0.82 41.45
N THR A 207 13.01 1.26 40.91
CA THR A 207 13.18 2.62 40.34
C THR A 207 12.75 2.71 38.87
N THR A 208 12.17 1.65 38.32
CA THR A 208 11.70 1.65 36.93
C THR A 208 10.60 2.69 36.75
N PRO A 209 10.73 3.65 35.82
CA PRO A 209 9.70 4.66 35.55
C PRO A 209 8.49 4.04 34.84
N ILE A 210 7.38 4.75 34.84
CA ILE A 210 6.16 4.37 34.10
C ILE A 210 6.18 5.04 32.71
N VAL A 211 5.66 4.33 31.71
CA VAL A 211 5.47 4.86 30.36
C VAL A 211 3.99 4.87 30.03
N SER A 212 3.49 6.03 29.58
CA SER A 212 2.14 6.12 29.01
C SER A 212 2.19 5.79 27.51
N VAL A 213 1.24 4.97 27.07
CA VAL A 213 1.04 4.67 25.67
C VAL A 213 -0.40 4.91 25.25
N LEU A 214 -0.58 5.38 24.02
CA LEU A 214 -1.88 5.59 23.40
C LEU A 214 -2.25 4.38 22.54
N ASP A 215 -3.42 3.83 22.79
CA ASP A 215 -4.10 2.95 21.86
C ASP A 215 -4.87 3.79 20.85
N LYS A 216 -4.31 4.00 19.65
CA LYS A 216 -4.92 4.83 18.63
C LYS A 216 -6.31 4.36 18.21
N LYS A 217 -6.55 3.04 18.19
CA LYS A 217 -7.87 2.48 17.80
C LYS A 217 -8.97 2.79 18.83
N LYS A 218 -8.62 2.79 20.10
CA LYS A 218 -9.58 3.06 21.19
C LYS A 218 -9.54 4.49 21.70
N GLN A 219 -8.56 5.29 21.26
CA GLN A 219 -8.28 6.63 21.78
C GLN A 219 -8.13 6.63 23.31
N GLN A 220 -7.48 5.60 23.84
CA GLN A 220 -7.29 5.41 25.27
C GLN A 220 -5.81 5.36 25.60
N THR A 221 -5.43 6.11 26.64
CA THR A 221 -4.09 6.07 27.20
C THR A 221 -4.02 5.01 28.29
N GLY A 222 -2.97 4.18 28.25
CA GLY A 222 -2.68 3.18 29.26
C GLY A 222 -1.29 3.35 29.84
N PHE A 223 -1.07 2.82 31.07
CA PHE A 223 0.23 2.80 31.72
C PHE A 223 0.92 1.45 31.54
N TYR A 224 2.21 1.47 31.21
CA TYR A 224 2.98 0.27 30.94
C TYR A 224 4.37 0.31 31.60
N ILE A 225 4.91 -0.88 31.85
CA ILE A 225 6.29 -1.09 32.32
C ILE A 225 7.19 -1.06 31.09
N PRO A 226 8.24 -0.21 31.02
CA PRO A 226 9.11 -0.08 29.85
C PRO A 226 9.76 -1.40 29.40
N GLN A 227 10.07 -2.32 30.34
CA GLN A 227 10.65 -3.64 30.02
C GLN A 227 9.64 -4.56 29.31
N SER A 228 8.33 -4.27 29.41
CA SER A 228 7.29 -5.02 28.70
C SER A 228 7.06 -4.54 27.27
N LEU A 229 7.61 -3.39 26.91
CA LEU A 229 7.41 -2.73 25.63
C LEU A 229 8.63 -2.92 24.72
N ARG A 230 8.38 -3.30 23.46
CA ARG A 230 9.37 -3.32 22.40
C ARG A 230 9.05 -2.33 21.30
N PRO A 231 10.04 -1.59 20.80
CA PRO A 231 9.82 -0.70 19.66
C PRO A 231 9.51 -1.52 18.40
N ILE A 232 8.55 -1.05 17.62
CA ILE A 232 8.28 -1.58 16.29
C ILE A 232 9.31 -0.98 15.35
N ILE A 233 10.17 -1.85 14.83
CA ILE A 233 11.23 -1.45 13.91
C ILE A 233 10.70 -1.55 12.49
N THR A 234 10.56 -0.40 11.85
CA THR A 234 10.23 -0.30 10.42
C THR A 234 11.46 0.10 9.62
N ARG A 235 11.37 -0.03 8.31
CA ARG A 235 12.45 0.45 7.42
C ARG A 235 12.67 1.96 7.58
N ASN A 236 11.60 2.73 7.79
CA ASN A 236 11.68 4.18 8.05
C ASN A 236 12.41 4.47 9.34
N PHE A 237 12.04 3.79 10.42
CA PHE A 237 12.75 3.90 11.69
C PHE A 237 14.26 3.69 11.50
N ILE A 238 14.66 2.67 10.71
CA ILE A 238 16.07 2.40 10.42
C ILE A 238 16.69 3.52 9.56
N ALA A 239 15.98 4.01 8.55
CA ALA A 239 16.47 5.07 7.66
C ALA A 239 16.69 6.39 8.40
N GLU A 240 15.79 6.74 9.31
CA GLU A 240 15.84 7.97 10.10
C GLU A 240 16.91 7.91 11.21
N ARG A 241 16.92 6.82 11.97
CA ARG A 241 17.74 6.72 13.20
C ARG A 241 19.03 5.94 13.04
N HIS A 242 19.15 5.08 12.02
CA HIS A 242 20.27 4.15 11.80
C HIS A 242 20.74 4.15 10.33
N ARG A 243 21.10 5.32 9.81
CA ARG A 243 21.45 5.52 8.39
C ARG A 243 22.50 4.54 7.83
N ALA A 244 23.49 4.15 8.64
CA ALA A 244 24.49 3.16 8.22
C ALA A 244 23.89 1.77 8.02
N LEU A 245 22.90 1.39 8.85
CA LEU A 245 22.19 0.13 8.75
C LEU A 245 21.24 0.11 7.54
N SER A 246 20.67 1.25 7.17
CA SER A 246 19.72 1.37 6.04
C SER A 246 20.29 0.82 4.73
N LYS A 247 21.56 1.08 4.43
CA LYS A 247 22.24 0.53 3.24
C LYS A 247 22.31 -1.00 3.27
N LYS A 248 22.54 -1.59 4.44
CA LYS A 248 22.56 -3.06 4.60
C LYS A 248 21.16 -3.66 4.50
N VAL A 249 20.15 -2.98 5.01
CA VAL A 249 18.74 -3.40 4.88
C VAL A 249 18.39 -3.62 3.42
N ASP A 250 18.77 -2.73 2.53
CA ASP A 250 18.50 -2.85 1.09
C ASP A 250 19.09 -4.14 0.49
N THR A 251 20.28 -4.53 0.91
CA THR A 251 20.91 -5.76 0.42
C THR A 251 20.12 -7.01 0.78
N TYR A 252 19.46 -7.02 1.94
CA TYR A 252 18.69 -8.17 2.39
C TYR A 252 17.23 -8.15 1.92
N THR A 253 16.66 -6.98 1.68
CA THR A 253 15.24 -6.80 1.33
C THR A 253 14.97 -6.76 -0.16
N LYS A 254 15.91 -6.19 -0.96
CA LYS A 254 15.77 -6.07 -2.41
C LYS A 254 16.29 -7.35 -3.10
N LEU A 255 15.44 -8.37 -3.13
CA LEU A 255 15.75 -9.67 -3.75
C LEU A 255 15.04 -9.80 -5.10
N SER A 256 15.81 -10.08 -6.18
CA SER A 256 15.28 -10.54 -7.47
C SER A 256 14.56 -11.88 -7.34
N MET A 257 13.83 -12.29 -8.38
CA MET A 257 13.12 -13.57 -8.37
C MET A 257 14.08 -14.77 -8.27
N GLU A 258 15.24 -14.72 -8.92
CA GLU A 258 16.27 -15.76 -8.81
C GLU A 258 16.75 -15.92 -7.37
N LYS A 259 17.09 -14.81 -6.71
CA LYS A 259 17.52 -14.84 -5.30
C LYS A 259 16.42 -15.30 -4.35
N ARG A 260 15.14 -14.92 -4.64
CA ARG A 260 13.99 -15.42 -3.89
C ARG A 260 13.84 -16.92 -4.06
N LEU A 261 13.86 -17.41 -5.29
CA LEU A 261 13.75 -18.83 -5.59
C LEU A 261 14.83 -19.64 -4.87
N LYS A 262 16.08 -19.22 -4.94
CA LYS A 262 17.18 -19.89 -4.22
C LYS A 262 16.91 -20.00 -2.72
N ASN A 263 16.50 -18.91 -2.08
CA ASN A 263 16.17 -18.91 -0.64
C ASN A 263 14.96 -19.79 -0.32
N ILE A 264 13.95 -19.82 -1.18
CA ILE A 264 12.78 -20.69 -1.03
C ILE A 264 13.20 -22.17 -1.16
N GLN A 265 14.01 -22.51 -2.14
CA GLN A 265 14.53 -23.87 -2.32
C GLN A 265 15.36 -24.34 -1.13
N GLU A 266 16.26 -23.50 -0.60
CA GLU A 266 17.00 -23.80 0.61
C GLU A 266 16.08 -24.10 1.80
N PHE A 267 15.04 -23.26 1.97
CA PHE A 267 14.05 -23.45 3.02
C PHE A 267 13.20 -24.73 2.81
N LEU A 268 12.74 -25.01 1.60
CA LEU A 268 11.96 -26.20 1.27
C LEU A 268 12.80 -27.47 1.41
N ASN A 269 14.07 -27.45 1.02
CA ASN A 269 15.00 -28.56 1.23
C ASN A 269 15.19 -28.86 2.72
N HIS A 270 15.21 -27.83 3.55
CA HIS A 270 15.25 -27.97 4.99
C HIS A 270 13.94 -28.57 5.54
N LEU A 271 12.77 -28.11 5.09
CA LEU A 271 11.48 -28.70 5.45
C LEU A 271 11.34 -30.15 4.99
N ASN A 272 11.93 -30.50 3.86
CA ASN A 272 11.87 -31.81 3.23
C ASN A 272 13.12 -32.69 3.58
N ALA A 273 13.71 -32.50 4.76
CA ALA A 273 14.92 -33.23 5.17
C ALA A 273 14.76 -34.76 5.06
N ASP A 274 13.53 -35.29 5.23
CA ASP A 274 13.20 -36.68 5.10
C ASP A 274 12.88 -37.13 3.64
N LYS A 275 13.01 -36.25 2.66
CA LYS A 275 12.86 -36.46 1.21
C LYS A 275 11.54 -37.11 0.75
N LYS A 276 10.47 -36.99 1.49
CA LYS A 276 9.27 -37.84 1.25
C LYS A 276 8.00 -37.11 0.79
N ILE A 277 7.92 -35.78 0.87
CA ILE A 277 6.59 -35.14 0.84
C ILE A 277 6.51 -33.90 -0.04
N ILE A 278 7.60 -33.14 -0.29
CA ILE A 278 7.55 -31.86 -1.00
C ILE A 278 8.45 -31.88 -2.23
N HIS A 279 7.89 -31.59 -3.40
CA HIS A 279 8.66 -31.24 -4.59
C HIS A 279 9.12 -29.77 -4.48
N THR A 280 10.41 -29.54 -4.66
CA THR A 280 11.02 -28.22 -4.43
C THR A 280 11.20 -27.40 -5.72
N ASN A 281 10.81 -27.95 -6.86
CA ASN A 281 10.86 -27.24 -8.13
C ASN A 281 9.67 -26.28 -8.28
N PRO A 282 9.87 -25.12 -8.92
CA PRO A 282 8.75 -24.27 -9.31
C PRO A 282 7.79 -25.02 -10.20
N VAL A 283 6.49 -24.76 -10.01
CA VAL A 283 5.44 -25.34 -10.84
C VAL A 283 5.18 -24.42 -12.02
N ASP A 284 5.06 -24.99 -13.21
CA ASP A 284 4.65 -24.26 -14.40
C ASP A 284 3.22 -23.75 -14.23
N VAL A 285 2.95 -22.52 -14.67
CA VAL A 285 1.61 -21.91 -14.56
C VAL A 285 0.56 -22.70 -15.35
N THR A 286 0.95 -23.40 -16.41
CA THR A 286 0.07 -24.26 -17.22
C THR A 286 -0.43 -25.47 -16.47
N GLU A 287 0.33 -26.01 -15.52
CA GLU A 287 -0.10 -27.11 -14.64
C GLU A 287 -1.29 -26.68 -13.76
N PHE A 288 -1.44 -25.38 -13.49
CA PHE A 288 -2.60 -24.79 -12.80
C PHE A 288 -3.72 -24.39 -13.76
N GLY A 289 -3.60 -24.69 -15.05
CA GLY A 289 -4.55 -24.26 -16.08
C GLY A 289 -4.50 -22.77 -16.40
N TYR A 290 -3.40 -22.08 -16.09
CA TYR A 290 -3.19 -20.69 -16.50
C TYR A 290 -2.53 -20.63 -17.88
N ALA A 291 -2.98 -19.68 -18.69
CA ALA A 291 -2.33 -19.29 -19.96
C ALA A 291 -1.51 -18.02 -19.77
N THR A 292 -0.36 -17.94 -20.41
CA THR A 292 0.47 -16.75 -20.45
C THR A 292 -0.08 -15.75 -21.48
N TYR A 293 -0.10 -14.47 -21.13
CA TYR A 293 -0.57 -13.40 -22.00
C TYR A 293 0.39 -12.20 -21.94
N ASP A 294 0.89 -11.76 -23.10
CA ASP A 294 1.72 -10.56 -23.23
C ASP A 294 0.92 -9.42 -23.85
N ILE A 295 0.68 -8.40 -23.04
CA ILE A 295 -0.15 -7.25 -23.41
C ILE A 295 0.63 -6.29 -24.32
N THR A 296 1.96 -6.29 -24.24
CA THR A 296 2.80 -5.29 -24.91
C THR A 296 2.73 -5.32 -26.43
N GLN A 297 2.24 -6.41 -27.00
CA GLN A 297 2.13 -6.60 -28.44
C GLN A 297 1.05 -5.72 -29.11
N ASN A 298 -0.01 -5.33 -28.36
CA ASN A 298 -1.18 -4.62 -28.90
C ASN A 298 -1.51 -3.37 -28.07
N MET A 299 -0.52 -2.53 -27.82
CA MET A 299 -0.71 -1.28 -27.08
C MET A 299 -1.34 -0.20 -27.95
N PRO A 300 -2.31 0.57 -27.44
CA PRO A 300 -2.89 1.70 -28.14
C PRO A 300 -1.88 2.85 -28.29
N TYR A 301 -2.19 3.78 -29.20
CA TYR A 301 -1.47 5.04 -29.30
C TYR A 301 -2.02 6.08 -28.33
N LEU A 302 -1.16 7.02 -27.98
CA LEU A 302 -1.54 8.24 -27.27
C LEU A 302 -1.63 9.40 -28.25
N ILE A 303 -2.61 10.27 -28.02
CA ILE A 303 -2.69 11.59 -28.65
C ILE A 303 -2.06 12.59 -27.68
N VAL A 304 -1.17 13.39 -28.20
CA VAL A 304 -0.51 14.52 -27.52
C VAL A 304 -0.84 15.84 -28.22
N GLY A 305 -0.16 16.91 -27.90
CA GLY A 305 -0.33 18.20 -28.57
C GLY A 305 -0.22 18.12 -30.10
N ASN A 306 -0.78 19.10 -30.79
CA ASN A 306 -0.86 19.14 -32.24
C ASN A 306 -1.53 17.90 -32.87
N GLN A 307 -2.37 17.20 -32.14
CA GLN A 307 -3.05 15.96 -32.55
C GLN A 307 -2.06 14.87 -33.03
N LYS A 308 -0.86 14.86 -32.49
CA LYS A 308 0.17 13.89 -32.86
C LYS A 308 -0.04 12.57 -32.11
N LYS A 309 0.18 11.46 -32.81
CA LYS A 309 0.16 10.10 -32.29
C LYS A 309 1.55 9.68 -31.82
N ILE A 310 1.66 9.11 -30.65
CA ILE A 310 2.88 8.51 -30.11
C ILE A 310 2.57 7.15 -29.49
N ARG A 311 3.57 6.28 -29.41
CA ARG A 311 3.44 5.04 -28.62
C ARG A 311 3.48 5.37 -27.13
N ILE A 312 2.85 4.55 -26.29
CA ILE A 312 2.86 4.75 -24.84
C ILE A 312 4.30 4.82 -24.27
N GLN A 313 5.21 4.01 -24.78
CA GLN A 313 6.64 4.02 -24.39
C GLN A 313 7.36 5.31 -24.79
N GLU A 314 6.78 6.10 -25.69
CA GLU A 314 7.35 7.34 -26.22
C GLU A 314 6.76 8.60 -25.55
N LYS A 315 6.14 8.49 -24.38
CA LYS A 315 5.53 9.61 -23.62
C LYS A 315 6.46 10.83 -23.49
N TYR A 316 7.77 10.61 -23.43
CA TYR A 316 8.77 11.69 -23.38
C TYR A 316 8.69 12.64 -24.60
N LYS A 317 8.15 12.19 -25.74
CA LYS A 317 7.99 13.04 -26.94
C LYS A 317 7.01 14.20 -26.70
N ALA A 318 6.07 14.08 -25.73
CA ALA A 318 5.16 15.15 -25.38
C ALA A 318 5.89 16.43 -24.90
N PHE A 319 7.16 16.32 -24.51
CA PHE A 319 7.99 17.46 -24.14
C PHE A 319 8.67 18.14 -25.32
N TYR A 320 8.58 17.59 -26.54
CA TYR A 320 9.29 18.06 -27.72
C TYR A 320 8.43 19.04 -28.53
N LYS A 321 9.08 19.96 -29.23
CA LYS A 321 8.46 21.05 -29.99
C LYS A 321 7.44 20.64 -31.07
N ASP A 322 7.66 19.45 -31.66
CA ASP A 322 6.79 18.95 -32.70
C ASP A 322 5.53 18.25 -32.18
N PHE A 323 5.45 18.08 -30.84
CA PHE A 323 4.39 17.38 -30.14
C PHE A 323 3.67 18.31 -29.15
N GLY A 324 4.21 18.54 -27.97
CA GLY A 324 3.56 19.28 -26.88
C GLY A 324 2.57 18.45 -26.09
N PHE A 325 1.96 19.02 -25.07
CA PHE A 325 0.92 18.38 -24.28
C PHE A 325 -0.45 18.47 -24.96
N TYR A 326 -1.30 17.47 -24.74
CA TYR A 326 -2.64 17.38 -25.33
C TYR A 326 -3.50 18.63 -25.02
N GLN A 327 -3.51 19.04 -23.74
CA GLN A 327 -4.20 20.25 -23.29
C GLN A 327 -3.36 21.00 -22.25
N LEU A 328 -3.14 22.28 -22.49
CA LEU A 328 -2.49 23.17 -21.54
C LEU A 328 -3.51 23.83 -20.62
N PRO A 329 -3.14 24.16 -19.34
CA PRO A 329 -3.92 25.05 -18.50
C PRO A 329 -3.88 26.49 -19.08
N GLU A 330 -4.80 27.33 -18.64
CA GLU A 330 -4.88 28.72 -19.16
C GLU A 330 -3.64 29.56 -18.78
N ASN A 331 -3.35 29.67 -17.51
CA ASN A 331 -2.18 30.37 -16.98
C ASN A 331 -1.80 29.84 -15.59
N ILE A 332 -0.51 29.69 -15.34
CA ILE A 332 0.02 29.26 -14.05
C ILE A 332 0.88 30.39 -13.47
N VAL A 333 0.37 31.03 -12.41
CA VAL A 333 1.14 31.98 -11.60
C VAL A 333 1.53 31.28 -10.31
N ALA A 334 2.78 30.83 -10.22
CA ALA A 334 3.28 30.04 -9.12
C ALA A 334 3.98 30.90 -8.06
N ALA A 335 3.62 30.74 -6.78
CA ALA A 335 4.45 31.17 -5.68
C ALA A 335 5.52 30.10 -5.38
N TYR A 336 6.71 30.54 -4.97
CA TYR A 336 7.72 29.67 -4.41
C TYR A 336 7.74 29.78 -2.89
N LEU A 337 7.65 28.67 -2.19
CA LEU A 337 7.74 28.57 -0.74
C LEU A 337 8.94 27.70 -0.35
N GLY A 338 9.99 28.33 0.17
CA GLY A 338 11.19 27.66 0.66
C GLY A 338 11.34 27.77 2.17
N TYR A 339 12.32 27.06 2.74
CA TYR A 339 12.74 27.25 4.11
C TYR A 339 14.13 27.90 4.15
N ASP A 340 14.30 28.78 5.13
CA ASP A 340 15.50 29.55 5.47
C ASP A 340 16.00 30.69 4.55
N SER A 341 16.21 31.75 5.27
CA SER A 341 17.07 32.93 5.20
C SER A 341 17.30 33.63 3.86
N HIS A 342 17.17 34.91 3.94
CA HIS A 342 17.55 35.91 2.93
C HIS A 342 19.06 36.00 2.64
N ASP A 343 19.85 35.08 3.21
CA ASP A 343 21.29 35.08 3.07
C ASP A 343 21.72 34.33 1.80
N ALA A 344 22.20 35.06 0.81
CA ALA A 344 22.70 34.51 -0.45
C ALA A 344 23.86 33.51 -0.31
N SER A 345 24.54 33.49 0.82
CA SER A 345 25.58 32.52 1.17
C SER A 345 25.00 31.17 1.65
N ASN A 346 23.70 31.14 1.99
CA ASN A 346 23.05 29.93 2.47
C ASN A 346 22.84 28.94 1.33
N PRO A 347 23.28 27.66 1.47
CA PRO A 347 23.07 26.62 0.45
C PRO A 347 21.60 26.43 0.06
N THR A 348 20.68 26.64 0.99
CA THR A 348 19.23 26.49 0.74
C THR A 348 18.69 27.60 -0.16
N ALA A 349 19.08 28.85 0.08
CA ALA A 349 18.68 29.99 -0.75
C ALA A 349 19.20 29.83 -2.19
N LYS A 350 20.44 29.38 -2.35
CA LYS A 350 21.02 29.06 -3.65
C LYS A 350 20.25 27.95 -4.36
N THR A 351 19.94 26.87 -3.66
CA THR A 351 19.18 25.74 -4.22
C THR A 351 17.77 26.15 -4.65
N SER A 352 17.11 27.00 -3.88
CA SER A 352 15.78 27.54 -4.21
C SER A 352 15.81 28.35 -5.51
N HIS A 353 16.80 29.21 -5.67
CA HIS A 353 16.98 29.98 -6.90
C HIS A 353 17.31 29.10 -8.11
N GLU A 354 18.19 28.11 -7.92
CA GLU A 354 18.52 27.12 -8.96
C GLU A 354 17.32 26.29 -9.38
N LEU A 355 16.45 25.90 -8.43
CA LEU A 355 15.21 25.19 -8.72
C LEU A 355 14.26 26.01 -9.60
N VAL A 356 13.93 27.21 -9.17
CA VAL A 356 13.05 28.13 -9.93
C VAL A 356 13.61 28.35 -11.34
N THR A 357 14.90 28.68 -11.43
CA THR A 357 15.59 28.88 -12.71
C THR A 357 15.55 27.64 -13.59
N SER A 358 15.78 26.45 -13.02
CA SER A 358 15.76 25.19 -13.76
C SER A 358 14.38 24.85 -14.32
N ILE A 359 13.32 25.07 -13.53
CA ILE A 359 11.94 24.86 -13.98
C ILE A 359 11.59 25.82 -15.12
N LEU A 360 11.88 27.11 -14.95
CA LEU A 360 11.63 28.12 -16.00
C LEU A 360 12.41 27.84 -17.28
N ASN A 361 13.68 27.48 -17.14
CA ASN A 361 14.53 27.18 -18.29
C ASN A 361 14.01 25.95 -19.06
N TYR A 362 13.59 24.90 -18.34
CA TYR A 362 13.04 23.71 -18.98
C TYR A 362 11.76 24.05 -19.76
N THR A 363 10.86 24.87 -19.20
CA THR A 363 9.63 25.31 -19.88
C THR A 363 9.91 26.19 -21.11
N ARG A 364 11.12 26.75 -21.22
CA ARG A 364 11.60 27.57 -22.34
C ARG A 364 12.50 26.80 -23.32
N GLY A 365 12.57 25.49 -23.20
CA GLY A 365 13.39 24.66 -24.07
C GLY A 365 14.89 24.72 -23.79
N ILE A 366 15.28 25.11 -22.57
CA ILE A 366 16.68 25.21 -22.16
C ILE A 366 17.03 24.07 -21.22
N LEU A 367 17.98 23.27 -21.57
CA LEU A 367 18.51 22.18 -20.74
C LEU A 367 20.02 22.41 -20.50
N ASN A 368 20.46 22.33 -19.23
CA ASN A 368 21.87 22.52 -18.87
C ASN A 368 22.53 23.78 -19.46
N ASN A 369 21.83 24.90 -19.39
CA ASN A 369 22.24 26.20 -19.93
C ASN A 369 22.41 26.28 -21.45
N THR A 370 21.96 25.26 -22.20
CA THR A 370 21.95 25.25 -23.68
C THR A 370 20.52 25.09 -24.17
N LYS A 371 20.18 25.76 -25.30
CA LYS A 371 18.90 25.50 -25.95
C LYS A 371 18.89 24.08 -26.51
N ASP A 372 18.02 23.23 -26.00
CA ASP A 372 17.77 21.93 -26.61
C ASP A 372 16.71 22.09 -27.70
N SER A 373 17.14 21.97 -28.97
CA SER A 373 16.26 22.15 -30.15
C SER A 373 15.09 21.16 -30.22
N ARG A 374 15.12 20.11 -29.41
CA ARG A 374 14.03 19.14 -29.31
C ARG A 374 12.94 19.55 -28.35
N LEU A 375 13.27 20.29 -27.27
CA LEU A 375 12.31 20.68 -26.27
C LEU A 375 11.35 21.77 -26.79
N HIS A 376 10.13 21.72 -26.31
CA HIS A 376 9.11 22.71 -26.64
C HIS A 376 9.46 24.07 -26.00
N PRO A 377 9.58 25.16 -26.76
CA PRO A 377 10.02 26.48 -26.25
C PRO A 377 8.97 27.17 -25.36
N HIS A 378 7.73 26.69 -25.36
CA HIS A 378 6.62 27.18 -24.53
C HIS A 378 5.83 25.99 -23.98
N LEU A 379 6.53 25.11 -23.26
CA LEU A 379 5.97 23.85 -22.79
C LEU A 379 4.81 24.04 -21.80
N LEU A 380 4.91 25.03 -20.91
CA LEU A 380 3.86 25.42 -19.96
C LEU A 380 3.70 26.96 -19.93
N PRO A 381 2.47 27.48 -19.77
CA PRO A 381 2.24 28.91 -19.50
C PRO A 381 2.52 29.24 -18.03
N LEU A 382 3.77 28.99 -17.59
CA LEU A 382 4.22 29.14 -16.21
C LEU A 382 5.00 30.46 -16.01
N THR A 383 4.55 31.24 -15.06
CA THR A 383 5.26 32.39 -14.51
C THR A 383 5.38 32.29 -13.00
N PHE A 384 6.43 32.88 -12.42
CA PHE A 384 6.53 33.01 -10.97
C PHE A 384 6.02 34.34 -10.52
N TYR A 385 5.31 34.39 -9.39
CA TYR A 385 4.88 35.60 -8.74
C TYR A 385 6.07 36.48 -8.43
N GLN A 386 6.00 37.76 -8.81
CA GLN A 386 7.10 38.74 -8.71
C GLN A 386 7.04 39.63 -7.44
N GLY A 387 6.06 39.35 -6.56
CA GLY A 387 5.90 40.09 -5.31
C GLY A 387 6.90 39.64 -4.24
N GLN A 388 6.43 39.53 -3.03
CA GLN A 388 7.26 39.10 -1.89
C GLN A 388 7.72 37.62 -2.01
N SER A 389 8.86 37.31 -1.40
CA SER A 389 9.34 35.96 -1.24
C SER A 389 8.71 35.30 -0.02
N PHE A 390 8.39 34.01 -0.13
CA PHE A 390 7.77 33.26 0.96
C PHE A 390 8.77 32.28 1.56
N HIS A 391 8.94 32.34 2.89
CA HIS A 391 9.85 31.49 3.63
C HIS A 391 9.19 31.00 4.92
N TYR A 392 9.44 29.77 5.29
CA TYR A 392 8.97 29.18 6.54
C TYR A 392 10.14 28.62 7.35
N GLN A 393 9.95 28.43 8.65
CA GLN A 393 10.98 27.86 9.52
C GLN A 393 11.14 26.35 9.25
N LYS A 394 12.39 25.94 9.00
CA LYS A 394 12.72 24.54 8.72
C LYS A 394 12.22 23.60 9.83
N GLY A 395 11.44 22.58 9.45
CA GLY A 395 10.87 21.58 10.37
C GLY A 395 9.68 22.10 11.20
N ASN A 396 9.23 23.33 11.00
CA ASN A 396 8.08 23.90 11.69
C ASN A 396 6.85 23.90 10.77
N LEU A 397 5.97 22.91 10.98
CA LEU A 397 4.73 22.75 10.19
C LEU A 397 3.78 23.94 10.39
N LEU A 398 3.69 24.49 11.60
CA LEU A 398 2.81 25.64 11.87
C LEU A 398 3.24 26.86 11.06
N SER A 399 4.54 27.18 11.07
CA SER A 399 5.09 28.25 10.23
C SER A 399 4.81 28.05 8.74
N TYR A 400 4.86 26.80 8.27
CA TYR A 400 4.51 26.45 6.89
C TYR A 400 3.01 26.69 6.60
N GLN A 401 2.12 26.30 7.50
CA GLN A 401 0.68 26.51 7.38
C GLN A 401 0.29 28.00 7.40
N GLU A 402 0.97 28.80 8.22
CA GLU A 402 0.81 30.26 8.23
C GLU A 402 1.18 30.87 6.88
N LYS A 403 2.29 30.45 6.29
CA LYS A 403 2.70 30.91 4.95
C LYS A 403 1.78 30.40 3.85
N ALA A 404 1.24 29.20 3.96
CA ALA A 404 0.23 28.69 3.04
C ALA A 404 -1.03 29.57 3.07
N GLN A 405 -1.45 30.02 4.25
CA GLN A 405 -2.58 30.96 4.39
C GLN A 405 -2.29 32.34 3.81
N GLU A 406 -1.08 32.85 4.02
CA GLU A 406 -0.63 34.12 3.45
C GLU A 406 -0.67 34.09 1.91
N ILE A 407 -0.10 33.04 1.31
CA ILE A 407 -0.10 32.84 -0.15
C ILE A 407 -1.52 32.70 -0.70
N LYS A 408 -2.41 31.95 -0.03
CA LYS A 408 -3.80 31.79 -0.45
C LYS A 408 -4.58 33.09 -0.54
N ASN A 409 -4.21 34.09 0.26
CA ASN A 409 -4.87 35.38 0.29
C ASN A 409 -4.45 36.33 -0.88
N ILE A 410 -3.51 35.88 -1.73
CA ILE A 410 -3.05 36.64 -2.90
C ILE A 410 -3.79 36.11 -4.15
N PRO A 411 -4.74 36.90 -4.71
CA PRO A 411 -5.63 36.38 -5.77
C PRO A 411 -4.92 35.99 -7.07
N GLU A 412 -3.75 36.58 -7.35
CA GLU A 412 -2.98 36.31 -8.57
C GLU A 412 -2.30 34.94 -8.53
N ILE A 413 -2.07 34.38 -7.33
CA ILE A 413 -1.40 33.06 -7.17
C ILE A 413 -2.40 31.95 -7.28
N ASN A 414 -2.21 31.07 -8.26
CA ASN A 414 -3.06 29.91 -8.47
C ASN A 414 -2.31 28.56 -8.36
N PHE A 415 -1.02 28.61 -8.06
CA PHE A 415 -0.19 27.43 -7.87
C PHE A 415 0.94 27.67 -6.86
N VAL A 416 1.43 26.62 -6.20
CA VAL A 416 2.58 26.72 -5.29
C VAL A 416 3.64 25.66 -5.61
N ILE A 417 4.89 26.07 -5.66
CA ILE A 417 6.05 25.18 -5.71
C ILE A 417 6.77 25.32 -4.37
N SER A 418 6.92 24.21 -3.66
CA SER A 418 7.50 24.23 -2.32
C SER A 418 8.64 23.24 -2.17
N THR A 419 9.74 23.65 -1.53
CA THR A 419 10.80 22.76 -1.09
C THR A 419 10.57 22.31 0.35
N LEU A 420 10.76 21.02 0.61
CA LEU A 420 10.59 20.40 1.91
C LEU A 420 11.93 19.88 2.46
N PRO A 421 12.16 19.96 3.79
CA PRO A 421 13.40 19.53 4.43
C PRO A 421 13.53 18.01 4.58
N ILE A 422 12.47 17.29 4.23
CA ILE A 422 12.38 15.83 4.31
C ILE A 422 12.77 15.17 3.00
N ALA A 423 13.35 13.98 3.06
CA ALA A 423 13.60 13.17 1.88
C ALA A 423 12.27 12.82 1.21
N ALA A 424 12.22 12.90 -0.13
CA ALA A 424 11.11 12.31 -0.88
C ALA A 424 11.15 10.81 -0.64
N GLU A 425 10.11 10.27 -0.04
CA GLU A 425 9.99 8.85 0.20
C GLU A 425 9.63 8.18 -1.11
N GLU A 426 10.27 7.04 -1.40
CA GLU A 426 9.86 6.18 -2.50
C GLU A 426 8.47 5.64 -2.16
N GLU A 427 7.43 6.10 -2.84
CA GLU A 427 6.00 5.83 -2.58
C GLU A 427 5.63 4.34 -2.48
N ASP A 428 6.46 3.45 -3.03
CA ASP A 428 6.19 2.00 -3.06
C ASP A 428 6.38 1.26 -1.73
N PHE A 429 6.87 1.91 -0.68
CA PHE A 429 7.26 1.24 0.57
C PHE A 429 6.36 1.53 1.78
N TYR A 430 5.40 2.46 1.66
CA TYR A 430 4.62 2.94 2.80
C TYR A 430 3.13 2.59 2.70
N GLN A 431 2.81 1.31 2.62
CA GLN A 431 1.40 0.87 2.61
C GLN A 431 0.71 0.91 3.99
N ASP A 432 1.46 1.12 5.10
CA ASP A 432 0.92 1.02 6.46
C ASP A 432 1.32 2.17 7.40
N ALA A 433 1.86 3.28 6.89
CA ALA A 433 2.30 4.38 7.75
C ALA A 433 1.16 5.37 8.00
N VAL A 434 0.92 5.62 9.26
CA VAL A 434 0.37 6.86 9.81
C VAL A 434 0.95 8.07 9.05
N GLU A 435 0.14 9.10 8.86
CA GLU A 435 0.45 10.34 8.18
C GLU A 435 1.94 10.72 8.23
N SER A 436 2.61 10.64 7.09
CA SER A 436 4.03 10.98 7.05
C SER A 436 4.20 12.49 7.23
N PRO A 437 5.32 12.99 7.75
CA PRO A 437 5.58 14.43 7.78
C PRO A 437 5.39 15.10 6.42
N TYR A 438 5.70 14.40 5.33
CA TYR A 438 5.46 14.86 3.96
C TYR A 438 3.96 15.10 3.69
N ASP A 439 3.09 14.19 4.12
CA ASP A 439 1.65 14.32 3.92
C ASP A 439 1.08 15.54 4.65
N ALA A 440 1.52 15.81 5.88
CA ALA A 440 1.11 17.00 6.64
C ALA A 440 1.46 18.32 5.92
N TYR A 441 2.67 18.41 5.35
CA TYR A 441 3.06 19.58 4.52
C TYR A 441 2.21 19.66 3.24
N LYS A 442 1.96 18.54 2.57
CA LYS A 442 1.15 18.49 1.35
C LYS A 442 -0.28 18.95 1.60
N CYS A 443 -0.88 18.51 2.69
CA CYS A 443 -2.25 18.82 3.05
C CYS A 443 -2.49 20.32 3.34
N ALA A 444 -1.48 21.05 3.79
CA ALA A 444 -1.60 22.48 4.09
C ALA A 444 -2.16 23.32 2.91
N PHE A 445 -1.82 22.95 1.67
CA PHE A 445 -2.37 23.63 0.49
C PHE A 445 -3.65 22.98 -0.02
N ALA A 446 -3.78 21.64 0.10
CA ALA A 446 -4.99 20.94 -0.31
C ALA A 446 -6.23 21.45 0.46
N GLU A 447 -6.12 21.63 1.78
CA GLU A 447 -7.16 22.21 2.63
C GLU A 447 -7.61 23.63 2.22
N ARG A 448 -6.73 24.34 1.51
CA ARG A 448 -6.96 25.69 1.02
C ARG A 448 -7.39 25.74 -0.44
N ASN A 449 -7.64 24.59 -1.04
CA ASN A 449 -7.97 24.47 -2.47
C ASN A 449 -6.95 25.18 -3.38
N LEU A 450 -5.65 25.06 -3.05
CA LEU A 450 -4.56 25.63 -3.82
C LEU A 450 -3.63 24.50 -4.28
N PRO A 451 -3.52 24.24 -5.59
CA PRO A 451 -2.65 23.19 -6.12
C PRO A 451 -1.19 23.46 -5.77
N SER A 452 -0.46 22.40 -5.42
CA SER A 452 0.95 22.55 -5.04
C SER A 452 1.82 21.42 -5.54
N GLN A 453 3.08 21.74 -5.86
CA GLN A 453 4.13 20.77 -6.19
C GLN A 453 5.18 20.79 -5.09
N MET A 454 5.24 19.70 -4.33
CA MET A 454 6.25 19.48 -3.31
C MET A 454 7.53 18.92 -3.93
N ILE A 455 8.68 19.43 -3.49
CA ILE A 455 9.99 18.98 -3.92
C ILE A 455 10.86 18.80 -2.68
N SER A 456 11.40 17.60 -2.48
CA SER A 456 12.32 17.36 -1.37
C SER A 456 13.65 18.11 -1.61
N MET A 457 14.30 18.52 -0.54
CA MET A 457 15.60 19.20 -0.63
C MET A 457 16.66 18.33 -1.30
N ASN A 458 16.64 17.02 -1.08
CA ASN A 458 17.54 16.11 -1.77
C ASN A 458 17.38 16.16 -3.30
N MET A 459 16.13 16.23 -3.77
CA MET A 459 15.85 16.35 -5.20
C MET A 459 16.23 17.73 -5.72
N ALA A 460 16.00 18.79 -4.93
CA ALA A 460 16.36 20.15 -5.29
C ALA A 460 17.89 20.32 -5.43
N THR A 461 18.69 19.70 -4.56
CA THR A 461 20.17 19.75 -4.65
C THR A 461 20.73 18.99 -5.85
N GLU A 462 19.98 18.00 -6.36
CA GLU A 462 20.41 17.23 -7.54
C GLU A 462 20.04 17.87 -8.87
N LEU A 463 19.27 18.97 -8.86
CA LEU A 463 18.86 19.68 -10.08
C LEU A 463 20.04 20.25 -10.88
N GLY A 464 21.21 20.44 -10.30
CA GLY A 464 22.44 20.81 -11.00
C GLY A 464 23.19 19.68 -11.70
N THR A 465 22.72 18.41 -11.61
CA THR A 465 23.41 17.22 -12.12
C THR A 465 22.98 16.81 -13.53
N LYS A 466 23.75 15.89 -14.17
CA LYS A 466 23.49 15.41 -15.54
C LYS A 466 22.14 14.68 -15.72
N ASN A 467 21.51 14.20 -14.67
CA ASN A 467 20.24 13.45 -14.72
C ASN A 467 18.99 14.33 -14.54
N ILE A 468 19.15 15.62 -14.61
CA ILE A 468 18.13 16.62 -14.30
C ILE A 468 16.88 16.53 -15.21
N SER A 469 17.03 16.16 -16.48
CA SER A 469 15.92 16.20 -17.44
C SER A 469 14.75 15.30 -17.06
N TYR A 470 15.00 14.07 -16.64
CA TYR A 470 13.95 13.12 -16.27
C TYR A 470 13.20 13.57 -15.00
N ARG A 471 13.91 14.15 -14.02
CA ARG A 471 13.30 14.68 -12.78
C ARG A 471 12.49 15.94 -13.06
N LEU A 472 13.00 16.83 -13.91
CA LEU A 472 12.25 18.01 -14.36
C LEU A 472 10.98 17.60 -15.12
N GLN A 473 11.03 16.55 -15.95
CA GLN A 473 9.83 16.03 -16.63
C GLN A 473 8.74 15.64 -15.62
N ASN A 474 9.08 14.91 -14.54
CA ASN A 474 8.10 14.56 -13.50
C ASN A 474 7.55 15.79 -12.76
N ILE A 475 8.39 16.76 -12.45
CA ILE A 475 7.96 18.03 -11.83
C ILE A 475 6.99 18.78 -12.75
N ILE A 476 7.33 18.88 -14.04
CA ILE A 476 6.51 19.57 -15.04
C ILE A 476 5.17 18.86 -15.24
N LEU A 477 5.16 17.50 -15.29
CA LEU A 477 3.92 16.73 -15.34
C LEU A 477 3.05 16.97 -14.09
N GLY A 478 3.67 17.02 -12.91
CA GLY A 478 2.97 17.33 -11.66
C GLY A 478 2.35 18.72 -11.67
N ILE A 479 3.08 19.72 -12.15
CA ILE A 479 2.57 21.09 -12.30
C ILE A 479 1.42 21.12 -13.31
N LEU A 480 1.64 20.58 -14.51
CA LEU A 480 0.63 20.48 -15.58
C LEU A 480 -0.67 19.87 -15.08
N SER A 481 -0.60 18.65 -14.54
CA SER A 481 -1.78 17.89 -14.16
C SER A 481 -2.58 18.52 -13.03
N LYS A 482 -1.87 19.08 -12.03
CA LYS A 482 -2.52 19.77 -10.89
C LYS A 482 -3.11 21.12 -11.26
N SER A 483 -2.63 21.73 -12.33
CA SER A 483 -3.20 22.96 -12.90
C SER A 483 -4.32 22.73 -13.91
N GLY A 484 -4.82 21.48 -14.04
CA GLY A 484 -5.90 21.12 -14.97
C GLY A 484 -5.45 20.84 -16.40
N GLY A 485 -4.15 20.75 -16.67
CA GLY A 485 -3.63 20.34 -17.96
C GLY A 485 -3.63 18.83 -18.13
N ILE A 486 -3.63 18.37 -19.38
CA ILE A 486 -3.66 16.96 -19.77
C ILE A 486 -2.47 16.68 -20.68
N PRO A 487 -1.51 15.83 -20.28
CA PRO A 487 -0.33 15.58 -21.10
C PRO A 487 -0.62 14.72 -22.33
N TRP A 488 -1.49 13.74 -22.22
CA TRP A 488 -1.89 12.79 -23.25
C TRP A 488 -3.25 12.15 -22.94
N VAL A 489 -3.90 11.62 -23.97
CA VAL A 489 -5.10 10.77 -23.87
C VAL A 489 -4.92 9.59 -24.82
N LEU A 490 -5.69 8.52 -24.63
CA LEU A 490 -5.74 7.41 -25.60
C LEU A 490 -6.37 7.87 -26.91
N GLU A 491 -5.92 7.29 -28.02
CA GLU A 491 -6.44 7.58 -29.37
C GLU A 491 -7.95 7.28 -29.50
N ALA A 492 -8.42 6.23 -28.81
CA ALA A 492 -9.80 5.79 -28.82
C ALA A 492 -10.16 5.17 -27.45
N PRO A 493 -11.44 5.11 -27.11
CA PRO A 493 -11.92 4.34 -25.96
C PRO A 493 -11.47 2.87 -26.05
N MET A 494 -11.17 2.27 -24.89
CA MET A 494 -10.74 0.88 -24.82
C MET A 494 -11.98 -0.04 -24.82
N ASP A 495 -12.01 -0.99 -25.78
CA ASP A 495 -12.99 -2.07 -25.84
C ASP A 495 -14.47 -1.57 -25.76
N ASP A 496 -14.75 -0.43 -26.40
CA ASP A 496 -16.06 0.26 -26.38
C ASP A 496 -16.58 0.60 -24.99
N VAL A 497 -15.68 0.78 -24.02
CA VAL A 497 -15.99 1.24 -22.67
C VAL A 497 -16.02 2.76 -22.62
N ASP A 498 -17.13 3.33 -22.18
CA ASP A 498 -17.30 4.77 -22.08
C ASP A 498 -16.67 5.36 -20.83
N CYS A 499 -16.69 4.60 -19.72
CA CYS A 499 -16.32 5.12 -18.40
C CYS A 499 -15.64 4.06 -17.55
N PHE A 500 -14.55 4.46 -16.89
CA PHE A 500 -13.88 3.67 -15.85
C PHE A 500 -14.07 4.31 -14.48
N ILE A 501 -14.50 3.53 -13.50
CA ILE A 501 -14.73 3.99 -12.14
C ILE A 501 -13.83 3.23 -11.18
N GLY A 502 -13.01 3.95 -10.41
CA GLY A 502 -12.23 3.38 -9.31
C GLY A 502 -12.97 3.53 -7.99
N LEU A 503 -13.03 2.49 -7.18
CA LEU A 503 -13.61 2.50 -5.83
C LEU A 503 -12.58 2.03 -4.80
N ASP A 504 -12.48 2.75 -3.69
CA ASP A 504 -11.68 2.35 -2.54
C ASP A 504 -12.31 2.81 -1.22
N VAL A 505 -11.92 2.20 -0.11
CA VAL A 505 -12.34 2.53 1.26
C VAL A 505 -11.12 2.84 2.10
N GLY A 506 -11.03 4.07 2.56
CA GLY A 506 -9.97 4.50 3.46
C GLY A 506 -10.19 4.05 4.89
N THR A 507 -9.11 3.71 5.60
CA THR A 507 -9.13 3.43 7.03
C THR A 507 -8.44 4.56 7.77
N GLN A 508 -9.13 5.21 8.70
CA GLN A 508 -8.52 6.17 9.61
C GLN A 508 -7.83 5.49 10.79
N GLU A 509 -6.97 6.21 11.50
CA GLU A 509 -6.27 5.74 12.71
C GLU A 509 -7.22 5.21 13.80
N THR A 510 -8.44 5.72 13.86
CA THR A 510 -9.49 5.27 14.79
C THR A 510 -10.08 3.90 14.44
N GLY A 511 -9.72 3.34 13.28
CA GLY A 511 -10.31 2.09 12.78
C GLY A 511 -11.73 2.26 12.22
N ILE A 512 -12.17 3.48 12.00
CA ILE A 512 -13.39 3.82 11.26
C ILE A 512 -13.02 3.86 9.78
N HIS A 513 -13.76 3.11 8.97
CA HIS A 513 -13.61 3.12 7.52
C HIS A 513 -14.55 4.16 6.92
N TYR A 514 -14.01 4.93 5.97
CA TYR A 514 -14.81 5.88 5.22
C TYR A 514 -14.96 5.36 3.79
N PRO A 515 -16.18 5.25 3.25
CA PRO A 515 -16.37 5.01 1.84
C PRO A 515 -15.83 6.24 1.12
N SER A 516 -14.64 6.12 0.58
CA SER A 516 -13.90 7.31 0.31
C SER A 516 -14.17 7.85 -1.05
N CYS A 517 -14.13 7.06 -2.04
CA CYS A 517 -14.01 7.69 -3.32
C CYS A 517 -14.35 6.82 -4.49
N SER A 518 -15.04 7.45 -5.40
CA SER A 518 -15.02 7.04 -6.79
C SER A 518 -14.19 8.02 -7.60
N VAL A 519 -13.30 7.49 -8.40
CA VAL A 519 -12.61 8.22 -9.46
C VAL A 519 -13.23 7.86 -10.78
N CYS A 520 -13.62 8.86 -11.55
CA CYS A 520 -14.25 8.67 -12.86
C CYS A 520 -13.32 9.12 -13.99
N LEU A 521 -13.05 8.21 -14.90
CA LEU A 521 -12.32 8.47 -16.14
C LEU A 521 -13.25 8.22 -17.33
N ASP A 522 -13.08 8.97 -18.42
CA ASP A 522 -13.71 8.59 -19.69
C ASP A 522 -12.97 7.41 -20.35
N GLY A 523 -13.54 6.87 -21.41
CA GLY A 523 -12.98 5.73 -22.14
C GLY A 523 -11.58 5.94 -22.72
N THR A 524 -11.13 7.21 -22.85
CA THR A 524 -9.78 7.57 -23.29
C THR A 524 -8.79 7.75 -22.12
N GLY A 525 -9.23 7.46 -20.88
CA GLY A 525 -8.44 7.55 -19.68
C GLY A 525 -8.26 8.96 -19.11
N ASN A 526 -9.04 9.94 -19.60
CA ASN A 526 -9.01 11.28 -19.10
C ASN A 526 -9.91 11.43 -17.86
N LEU A 527 -9.41 12.10 -16.82
CA LEU A 527 -10.15 12.33 -15.59
C LEU A 527 -11.37 13.20 -15.84
N ILE A 528 -12.53 12.73 -15.42
CA ILE A 528 -13.75 13.50 -15.33
C ILE A 528 -13.85 14.16 -13.95
N GLY A 529 -13.62 13.39 -12.91
CA GLY A 529 -13.63 13.86 -11.54
C GLY A 529 -13.55 12.73 -10.54
N TYR A 530 -13.56 13.11 -9.28
CA TYR A 530 -13.67 12.19 -8.15
C TYR A 530 -14.70 12.68 -7.14
N TYR A 531 -15.24 11.74 -6.39
CA TYR A 531 -16.21 12.02 -5.33
C TYR A 531 -15.80 11.29 -4.06
N ALA A 532 -15.55 12.05 -2.99
CA ALA A 532 -15.24 11.52 -1.65
C ALA A 532 -16.46 11.78 -0.74
N THR A 533 -16.90 10.76 0.02
CA THR A 533 -18.04 10.88 0.93
C THR A 533 -17.60 11.12 2.36
N SER A 534 -18.32 11.97 3.09
CA SER A 534 -18.12 12.20 4.53
C SER A 534 -18.72 11.10 5.41
N ILE A 535 -19.45 10.13 4.85
CA ILE A 535 -20.14 9.09 5.61
C ILE A 535 -19.11 8.12 6.20
N ALA A 536 -19.03 8.08 7.54
CA ALA A 536 -18.20 7.13 8.27
C ALA A 536 -18.93 5.79 8.43
N GLN A 537 -18.21 4.69 8.23
CA GLN A 537 -18.74 3.33 8.43
C GLN A 537 -17.72 2.43 9.15
N ASN A 538 -18.22 1.33 9.73
CA ASN A 538 -17.38 0.27 10.29
C ASN A 538 -17.22 -0.87 9.27
N GLY A 539 -15.98 -1.20 8.93
CA GLY A 539 -15.67 -2.29 7.98
C GLY A 539 -15.43 -1.81 6.55
N GLU A 540 -15.05 -2.75 5.69
CA GLU A 540 -14.66 -2.49 4.30
C GLU A 540 -15.82 -2.58 3.31
N LYS A 541 -17.00 -3.01 3.76
CA LYS A 541 -18.21 -3.04 2.93
C LYS A 541 -18.79 -1.64 2.82
N ILE A 542 -18.93 -1.13 1.61
CA ILE A 542 -19.59 0.17 1.37
C ILE A 542 -21.10 0.00 1.52
N ASP A 543 -21.73 0.90 2.27
CA ASP A 543 -23.19 0.89 2.42
C ASP A 543 -23.88 1.22 1.10
N GLU A 544 -25.02 0.60 0.84
CA GLU A 544 -25.78 0.74 -0.41
C GLU A 544 -26.17 2.20 -0.71
N ALA A 545 -26.59 2.95 0.32
CA ALA A 545 -26.91 4.38 0.17
C ALA A 545 -25.68 5.22 -0.20
N ALA A 546 -24.50 4.87 0.31
CA ALA A 546 -23.26 5.53 -0.05
C ALA A 546 -22.85 5.20 -1.49
N LEU A 547 -22.98 3.93 -1.90
CA LEU A 547 -22.75 3.51 -3.28
C LEU A 547 -23.67 4.24 -4.26
N GLU A 548 -24.97 4.32 -3.98
CA GLU A 548 -25.92 5.02 -4.82
C GLU A 548 -25.53 6.48 -5.01
N LYS A 549 -25.23 7.18 -3.91
CA LYS A 549 -24.78 8.56 -3.94
C LYS A 549 -23.50 8.75 -4.76
N ILE A 550 -22.51 7.86 -4.58
CA ILE A 550 -21.26 7.87 -5.32
C ILE A 550 -21.53 7.73 -6.83
N PHE A 551 -22.27 6.72 -7.23
CA PHE A 551 -22.52 6.47 -8.65
C PHE A 551 -23.38 7.54 -9.29
N ASP A 552 -24.40 8.05 -8.60
CA ASP A 552 -25.22 9.16 -9.10
C ASP A 552 -24.36 10.39 -9.43
N GLN A 553 -23.43 10.76 -8.52
CA GLN A 553 -22.53 11.91 -8.74
C GLN A 553 -21.57 11.67 -9.91
N VAL A 554 -21.01 10.48 -10.02
CA VAL A 554 -20.10 10.10 -11.11
C VAL A 554 -20.82 10.09 -12.46
N LEU A 555 -22.03 9.51 -12.53
CA LEU A 555 -22.83 9.47 -13.76
C LEU A 555 -23.29 10.88 -14.18
N ILE A 556 -23.64 11.74 -13.23
CA ILE A 556 -23.97 13.15 -13.50
C ILE A 556 -22.74 13.88 -14.05
N ALA A 557 -21.56 13.65 -13.46
CA ALA A 557 -20.30 14.24 -13.94
C ALA A 557 -19.99 13.82 -15.38
N TYR A 558 -20.11 12.52 -15.67
CA TYR A 558 -19.93 12.00 -17.03
C TYR A 558 -20.90 12.69 -18.01
N LYS A 559 -22.22 12.70 -17.67
CA LYS A 559 -23.24 13.34 -18.49
C LYS A 559 -22.98 14.82 -18.72
N THR A 560 -22.51 15.55 -17.71
CA THR A 560 -22.19 16.98 -17.82
C THR A 560 -21.07 17.20 -18.84
N LYS A 561 -20.06 16.33 -18.87
CA LYS A 561 -18.91 16.44 -19.81
C LYS A 561 -19.24 15.96 -21.22
N HIS A 562 -19.99 14.85 -21.34
CA HIS A 562 -20.24 14.18 -22.63
C HIS A 562 -21.65 14.37 -23.17
N HIS A 563 -22.53 15.08 -22.44
CA HIS A 563 -23.94 15.35 -22.77
C HIS A 563 -24.85 14.10 -22.82
N THR A 564 -24.31 12.92 -22.55
CA THR A 564 -25.03 11.64 -22.49
C THR A 564 -24.56 10.84 -21.26
N TYR A 565 -25.41 9.92 -20.81
CA TYR A 565 -24.94 8.91 -19.82
C TYR A 565 -24.03 7.91 -20.52
N PRO A 566 -23.07 7.28 -19.78
CA PRO A 566 -22.25 6.20 -20.34
C PRO A 566 -23.16 5.01 -20.65
N HIS A 567 -22.87 4.31 -21.75
CA HIS A 567 -23.53 3.05 -22.09
C HIS A 567 -22.86 1.85 -21.41
N HIS A 568 -21.53 1.86 -21.34
CA HIS A 568 -20.73 0.78 -20.74
C HIS A 568 -19.73 1.33 -19.71
N VAL A 569 -19.78 0.79 -18.48
CA VAL A 569 -18.97 1.21 -17.34
C VAL A 569 -18.15 0.04 -16.82
N VAL A 570 -16.84 0.24 -16.57
CA VAL A 570 -16.00 -0.73 -15.88
C VAL A 570 -15.65 -0.21 -14.49
N ILE A 571 -15.96 -0.99 -13.46
CA ILE A 571 -15.73 -0.65 -12.06
C ILE A 571 -14.51 -1.41 -11.56
N HIS A 572 -13.50 -0.69 -11.10
CA HIS A 572 -12.31 -1.22 -10.45
C HIS A 572 -12.41 -1.04 -8.94
N ARG A 573 -12.66 -2.11 -8.19
CA ARG A 573 -12.70 -2.12 -6.71
C ARG A 573 -11.32 -2.46 -6.16
N ASP A 574 -10.71 -1.58 -5.38
CA ASP A 574 -9.45 -1.90 -4.67
C ASP A 574 -9.74 -2.93 -3.57
N GLY A 575 -9.06 -4.07 -3.62
CA GLY A 575 -9.24 -5.18 -2.69
C GLY A 575 -10.43 -6.09 -3.02
N PHE A 576 -11.21 -6.44 -2.00
CA PHE A 576 -12.37 -7.32 -2.13
C PHE A 576 -13.66 -6.51 -2.28
N SER A 577 -14.51 -6.93 -3.18
CA SER A 577 -15.89 -6.45 -3.24
C SER A 577 -16.71 -7.20 -2.19
N ASN A 578 -16.95 -6.56 -1.06
CA ASN A 578 -17.79 -7.08 0.02
C ASN A 578 -19.25 -6.64 -0.15
N GLU A 579 -19.52 -5.83 -1.12
CA GLU A 579 -20.83 -5.37 -1.56
C GLU A 579 -21.51 -6.49 -2.37
N GLY A 580 -22.77 -6.76 -2.16
CA GLY A 580 -23.51 -7.78 -2.93
C GLY A 580 -23.58 -7.41 -4.41
N ILE A 581 -23.28 -8.35 -5.31
CA ILE A 581 -23.35 -8.13 -6.76
C ILE A 581 -24.77 -7.75 -7.21
N GLU A 582 -25.77 -8.26 -6.50
CA GLU A 582 -27.18 -8.02 -6.76
C GLU A 582 -27.52 -6.52 -6.72
N TRP A 583 -26.90 -5.77 -5.80
CA TRP A 583 -27.09 -4.34 -5.71
C TRP A 583 -26.60 -3.62 -6.99
N TYR A 584 -25.38 -3.96 -7.44
CA TYR A 584 -24.81 -3.39 -8.68
C TYR A 584 -25.71 -3.71 -9.89
N VAL A 585 -26.16 -4.94 -10.01
CA VAL A 585 -27.04 -5.38 -11.10
C VAL A 585 -28.33 -4.55 -11.11
N GLN A 586 -28.96 -4.38 -9.96
CA GLN A 586 -30.20 -3.59 -9.86
C GLN A 586 -29.97 -2.11 -10.19
N TYR A 587 -28.88 -1.53 -9.67
CA TYR A 587 -28.54 -0.12 -9.89
C TYR A 587 -28.30 0.17 -11.38
N PHE A 588 -27.43 -0.59 -12.03
CA PHE A 588 -27.04 -0.34 -13.41
C PHE A 588 -28.14 -0.73 -14.41
N GLN A 589 -28.92 -1.78 -14.15
CA GLN A 589 -30.09 -2.13 -14.96
C GLN A 589 -31.16 -1.04 -14.91
N ARG A 590 -31.43 -0.48 -13.74
CA ARG A 590 -32.38 0.65 -13.58
C ARG A 590 -31.97 1.86 -14.42
N ASN A 591 -30.67 2.09 -14.57
CA ASN A 591 -30.12 3.20 -15.33
C ASN A 591 -29.85 2.84 -16.82
N ASN A 592 -30.19 1.62 -17.25
CA ASN A 592 -29.93 1.10 -18.60
C ASN A 592 -28.45 1.18 -19.02
N ILE A 593 -27.55 0.83 -18.10
CA ILE A 593 -26.09 0.87 -18.27
C ILE A 593 -25.56 -0.56 -18.16
N ILE A 594 -24.69 -0.96 -19.10
CA ILE A 594 -23.90 -2.19 -19.04
C ILE A 594 -22.73 -1.94 -18.10
N PHE A 595 -22.39 -2.92 -17.25
CA PHE A 595 -21.24 -2.77 -16.39
C PHE A 595 -20.43 -4.06 -16.23
N ASP A 596 -19.14 -3.88 -15.95
CA ASP A 596 -18.21 -4.91 -15.51
C ASP A 596 -17.65 -4.55 -14.14
N LEU A 597 -17.58 -5.52 -13.21
CA LEU A 597 -17.01 -5.35 -11.88
C LEU A 597 -15.72 -6.17 -11.76
N VAL A 598 -14.62 -5.49 -11.48
CA VAL A 598 -13.28 -6.06 -11.37
C VAL A 598 -12.66 -5.73 -10.02
N GLU A 599 -12.29 -6.74 -9.26
CA GLU A 599 -11.46 -6.56 -8.07
C GLU A 599 -9.99 -6.48 -8.45
N ILE A 600 -9.28 -5.49 -7.90
CA ILE A 600 -7.84 -5.29 -8.06
C ILE A 600 -7.16 -5.49 -6.71
N ARG A 601 -6.56 -6.66 -6.50
CA ARG A 601 -5.96 -7.04 -5.23
C ARG A 601 -4.44 -6.85 -5.28
N LYS A 602 -3.92 -5.88 -4.51
CA LYS A 602 -2.49 -5.53 -4.45
C LYS A 602 -1.70 -6.33 -3.41
N ASN A 603 -2.36 -6.81 -2.35
CA ASN A 603 -1.74 -7.52 -1.23
C ASN A 603 -1.90 -9.03 -1.37
N ILE A 604 -1.09 -9.64 -2.23
CA ILE A 604 -1.07 -11.08 -2.47
C ILE A 604 0.30 -11.69 -2.17
N SER A 605 0.30 -12.94 -1.73
CA SER A 605 1.53 -13.71 -1.47
C SER A 605 2.14 -14.32 -2.74
N THR A 606 1.34 -14.48 -3.80
CA THR A 606 1.80 -15.10 -5.06
C THR A 606 2.86 -14.23 -5.74
N ARG A 607 3.91 -14.88 -6.25
CA ARG A 607 4.94 -14.28 -7.09
C ARG A 607 5.01 -15.02 -8.42
N LEU A 608 5.32 -14.29 -9.47
CA LEU A 608 5.60 -14.84 -10.78
C LEU A 608 7.10 -14.75 -11.05
N LEU A 609 7.64 -15.78 -11.68
CA LEU A 609 9.01 -15.79 -12.15
C LEU A 609 9.04 -16.22 -13.62
N HIS A 610 10.03 -15.76 -14.36
CA HIS A 610 10.22 -16.09 -15.77
C HIS A 610 11.56 -16.80 -15.92
N LEU A 611 11.54 -18.11 -15.99
CA LEU A 611 12.76 -18.95 -15.97
C LEU A 611 13.75 -18.61 -17.08
N GLU A 612 13.27 -18.18 -18.25
CA GLU A 612 14.09 -17.87 -19.41
C GLU A 612 14.69 -16.45 -19.37
N GLN A 613 14.24 -15.58 -18.47
CA GLN A 613 14.75 -14.21 -18.31
C GLN A 613 16.02 -14.14 -17.42
N ILE A 614 17.07 -14.83 -17.87
CA ILE A 614 18.35 -14.92 -17.13
C ILE A 614 19.00 -13.53 -16.98
N SER A 615 18.95 -12.70 -18.02
CA SER A 615 19.51 -11.33 -18.01
C SER A 615 18.82 -10.40 -16.99
N ASN A 616 17.60 -10.70 -16.58
CA ASN A 616 16.83 -9.97 -15.56
C ASN A 616 16.68 -10.74 -14.26
N GLU A 617 17.56 -11.69 -13.96
CA GLU A 617 17.53 -12.54 -12.77
C GLU A 617 16.13 -13.15 -12.53
N MET A 618 15.50 -13.70 -13.57
CA MET A 618 14.16 -14.31 -13.58
C MET A 618 13.01 -13.37 -13.22
N ASN A 619 13.22 -12.06 -13.14
CA ASN A 619 12.13 -11.09 -12.99
C ASN A 619 11.29 -11.09 -14.27
N PRO A 620 9.97 -11.26 -14.21
CA PRO A 620 9.09 -11.14 -15.36
C PRO A 620 9.02 -9.69 -15.84
N ASN A 621 8.81 -9.52 -17.14
CA ASN A 621 8.67 -8.21 -17.78
C ASN A 621 7.33 -7.57 -17.40
N SER A 622 7.29 -6.23 -17.42
CA SER A 622 6.03 -5.48 -17.38
C SER A 622 5.15 -5.81 -18.58
N GLY A 623 3.85 -5.90 -18.38
CA GLY A 623 2.88 -6.30 -19.41
C GLY A 623 2.66 -7.80 -19.52
N MET A 624 3.37 -8.63 -18.75
CA MET A 624 3.08 -10.07 -18.69
C MET A 624 1.98 -10.38 -17.69
N ALA A 625 1.07 -11.24 -18.09
CA ALA A 625 0.03 -11.77 -17.22
C ALA A 625 -0.11 -13.29 -17.37
N VAL A 626 -0.64 -13.92 -16.32
CA VAL A 626 -1.11 -15.32 -16.38
C VAL A 626 -2.60 -15.33 -16.06
N ILE A 627 -3.38 -15.96 -16.91
CA ILE A 627 -4.84 -15.86 -16.99
C ILE A 627 -5.46 -17.23 -16.83
N ARG A 628 -6.48 -17.34 -15.99
CA ARG A 628 -7.32 -18.53 -15.86
C ARG A 628 -8.76 -18.12 -15.56
N GLU A 629 -9.69 -18.56 -16.40
CA GLU A 629 -11.13 -18.26 -16.22
C GLU A 629 -11.36 -16.75 -16.05
N ASN A 630 -11.91 -16.34 -14.91
CA ASN A 630 -12.18 -14.96 -14.55
C ASN A 630 -11.07 -14.32 -13.70
N LYS A 631 -9.87 -14.92 -13.62
CA LYS A 631 -8.75 -14.45 -12.80
C LYS A 631 -7.48 -14.23 -13.60
N ALA A 632 -6.72 -13.20 -13.22
CA ALA A 632 -5.41 -12.95 -13.79
C ALA A 632 -4.42 -12.43 -12.76
N TYR A 633 -3.15 -12.81 -12.91
CA TYR A 633 -2.02 -12.19 -12.22
C TYR A 633 -1.27 -11.33 -13.22
N LEU A 634 -1.21 -10.03 -13.01
CA LEU A 634 -0.62 -9.05 -13.91
C LEU A 634 0.66 -8.45 -13.33
N ILE A 635 1.75 -8.44 -14.08
CA ILE A 635 2.95 -7.64 -13.82
C ILE A 635 2.79 -6.29 -14.53
N SER A 636 2.43 -5.26 -13.79
CA SER A 636 2.22 -3.91 -14.34
C SER A 636 3.48 -3.04 -14.38
N THR A 637 4.51 -3.36 -13.60
CA THR A 637 5.72 -2.53 -13.51
C THR A 637 6.99 -3.34 -13.73
N GLU A 638 7.95 -2.76 -14.45
CA GLU A 638 9.30 -3.30 -14.56
C GLU A 638 10.11 -3.01 -13.28
N VAL A 639 10.77 -4.01 -12.75
CA VAL A 639 11.66 -3.88 -11.59
C VAL A 639 13.03 -4.44 -11.94
N LYS A 640 14.05 -3.60 -11.90
CA LYS A 640 15.43 -4.05 -12.08
C LYS A 640 15.87 -4.94 -10.91
N PRO A 641 16.68 -5.99 -11.16
CA PRO A 641 17.04 -6.98 -10.14
C PRO A 641 17.63 -6.40 -8.85
N TYR A 642 18.42 -5.34 -8.95
CA TYR A 642 19.00 -4.64 -7.79
C TYR A 642 17.96 -3.84 -6.97
N LEU A 643 16.77 -3.61 -7.51
CA LEU A 643 15.65 -2.99 -6.79
C LEU A 643 14.70 -4.04 -6.19
N GLY A 644 14.84 -5.30 -6.56
CA GLY A 644 14.05 -6.41 -6.04
C GLY A 644 13.31 -7.19 -7.12
N ALA A 645 12.13 -7.69 -6.77
CA ALA A 645 11.23 -8.44 -7.66
C ALA A 645 9.90 -7.72 -7.84
N PRO A 646 9.30 -7.76 -9.04
CA PRO A 646 7.98 -7.18 -9.26
C PRO A 646 6.90 -7.92 -8.45
N ARG A 647 5.88 -7.16 -8.05
CA ARG A 647 4.72 -7.69 -7.32
C ARG A 647 3.53 -7.72 -8.26
N PRO A 648 2.98 -8.89 -8.58
CA PRO A 648 1.80 -8.96 -9.43
C PRO A 648 0.58 -8.34 -8.75
N LEU A 649 -0.37 -7.90 -9.55
CA LEU A 649 -1.75 -7.64 -9.15
C LEU A 649 -2.58 -8.89 -9.42
N LEU A 650 -3.47 -9.25 -8.52
CA LEU A 650 -4.50 -10.23 -8.80
C LEU A 650 -5.78 -9.49 -9.22
N LEU A 651 -6.21 -9.76 -10.44
CA LEU A 651 -7.45 -9.26 -11.00
C LEU A 651 -8.49 -10.38 -10.92
N VAL A 652 -9.69 -10.05 -10.47
CA VAL A 652 -10.82 -10.99 -10.42
C VAL A 652 -12.03 -10.32 -11.05
N HIS A 653 -12.45 -10.83 -12.20
CA HIS A 653 -13.66 -10.38 -12.87
C HIS A 653 -14.87 -11.01 -12.19
N GLN A 654 -15.61 -10.21 -11.45
CA GLN A 654 -16.75 -10.66 -10.65
C GLN A 654 -18.03 -10.74 -11.47
N TYR A 655 -18.20 -9.80 -12.41
CA TYR A 655 -19.43 -9.69 -13.23
C TYR A 655 -19.15 -8.86 -14.49
N GLY A 656 -19.85 -9.17 -15.57
CA GLY A 656 -19.87 -8.39 -16.81
C GLY A 656 -19.65 -9.24 -18.05
N SER A 657 -19.48 -8.55 -19.19
CA SER A 657 -19.40 -9.18 -20.52
C SER A 657 -17.98 -9.20 -21.09
N LEU A 658 -17.05 -8.44 -20.52
CA LEU A 658 -15.67 -8.38 -21.01
C LEU A 658 -14.92 -9.68 -20.73
N SER A 659 -14.05 -10.07 -21.64
CA SER A 659 -13.11 -11.15 -21.37
C SER A 659 -12.05 -10.73 -20.37
N ILE A 660 -11.48 -11.69 -19.65
CA ILE A 660 -10.37 -11.39 -18.71
C ILE A 660 -9.15 -10.80 -19.42
N GLN A 661 -8.91 -11.12 -20.72
CA GLN A 661 -7.86 -10.55 -21.54
C GLN A 661 -8.08 -9.05 -21.76
N GLN A 662 -9.31 -8.62 -22.07
CA GLN A 662 -9.66 -7.20 -22.20
C GLN A 662 -9.45 -6.46 -20.86
N ILE A 663 -9.92 -7.03 -19.76
CA ILE A 663 -9.73 -6.47 -18.42
C ILE A 663 -8.25 -6.30 -18.08
N VAL A 664 -7.44 -7.34 -18.29
CA VAL A 664 -5.99 -7.29 -18.04
C VAL A 664 -5.32 -6.19 -18.88
N ARG A 665 -5.70 -6.09 -20.15
CA ARG A 665 -5.21 -5.05 -21.05
C ARG A 665 -5.61 -3.65 -20.59
N GLN A 666 -6.87 -3.43 -20.22
CA GLN A 666 -7.36 -2.14 -19.70
C GLN A 666 -6.63 -1.72 -18.43
N VAL A 667 -6.48 -2.62 -17.45
CA VAL A 667 -5.78 -2.35 -16.19
C VAL A 667 -4.32 -1.98 -16.45
N TYR A 668 -3.64 -2.70 -17.37
CA TYR A 668 -2.26 -2.40 -17.73
C TYR A 668 -2.13 -1.02 -18.40
N ILE A 669 -2.97 -0.73 -19.39
CA ILE A 669 -2.96 0.56 -20.09
C ILE A 669 -3.23 1.71 -19.12
N LEU A 670 -4.22 1.57 -18.23
CA LEU A 670 -4.52 2.56 -17.19
C LEU A 670 -3.37 2.74 -16.18
N SER A 671 -2.52 1.73 -15.99
CA SER A 671 -1.30 1.86 -15.19
C SER A 671 -0.20 2.66 -15.93
N GLU A 672 -0.17 2.57 -17.26
CA GLU A 672 0.82 3.24 -18.09
C GLU A 672 0.52 4.72 -18.33
N ILE A 673 -0.74 5.10 -18.43
CA ILE A 673 -1.13 6.48 -18.80
C ILE A 673 -1.22 7.45 -17.63
N HIS A 674 -0.70 7.08 -16.47
CA HIS A 674 -0.65 7.94 -15.28
C HIS A 674 -0.01 9.31 -15.61
N VAL A 675 -0.73 10.40 -15.24
CA VAL A 675 -0.32 11.76 -15.61
C VAL A 675 0.65 12.43 -14.64
N GLY A 676 0.83 11.89 -13.43
CA GLY A 676 1.73 12.47 -12.41
C GLY A 676 3.19 12.06 -12.54
N SER A 677 3.54 11.11 -13.42
CA SER A 677 4.91 10.60 -13.58
C SER A 677 5.13 9.98 -14.95
N MET A 678 6.38 10.02 -15.41
CA MET A 678 6.82 9.28 -16.60
C MET A 678 6.90 7.75 -16.33
N ARG A 679 6.98 7.34 -15.09
CA ARG A 679 7.02 5.92 -14.70
C ARG A 679 5.63 5.31 -14.73
N THR A 680 5.56 4.05 -15.10
CA THR A 680 4.37 3.22 -14.96
C THR A 680 4.03 3.08 -13.49
N SER A 681 2.77 3.25 -13.15
CA SER A 681 2.29 2.94 -11.79
C SER A 681 2.00 1.45 -11.65
N ARG A 682 2.07 0.92 -10.43
CA ARG A 682 1.68 -0.47 -10.19
C ARG A 682 0.18 -0.66 -10.31
N LEU A 683 -0.59 0.27 -9.78
CA LEU A 683 -2.06 0.27 -9.86
C LEU A 683 -2.53 1.05 -11.09
N PRO A 684 -3.66 0.70 -11.70
CA PRO A 684 -4.29 1.54 -12.69
C PRO A 684 -4.72 2.86 -12.05
N ILE A 685 -4.74 3.94 -12.84
CA ILE A 685 -5.07 5.28 -12.32
C ILE A 685 -6.40 5.35 -11.58
N THR A 686 -7.36 4.51 -11.89
CA THR A 686 -8.64 4.37 -11.18
C THR A 686 -8.44 4.10 -9.70
N THR A 687 -7.85 2.96 -9.35
CA THR A 687 -7.61 2.57 -7.96
C THR A 687 -6.42 3.31 -7.34
N LEU A 688 -5.41 3.70 -8.13
CA LEU A 688 -4.31 4.53 -7.64
C LEU A 688 -4.80 5.86 -7.08
N TYR A 689 -5.68 6.54 -7.81
CA TYR A 689 -6.21 7.83 -7.36
C TYR A 689 -7.19 7.65 -6.21
N ALA A 690 -8.05 6.62 -6.26
CA ALA A 690 -8.94 6.30 -5.15
C ALA A 690 -8.14 6.04 -3.85
N ASP A 691 -7.08 5.21 -3.88
CA ASP A 691 -6.19 4.92 -2.74
C ASP A 691 -5.54 6.21 -2.19
N LYS A 692 -5.05 7.09 -3.07
CA LYS A 692 -4.47 8.38 -2.65
C LYS A 692 -5.50 9.32 -2.03
N ILE A 693 -6.70 9.39 -2.57
CA ILE A 693 -7.78 10.22 -2.00
C ILE A 693 -8.19 9.69 -0.64
N CYS A 694 -8.32 8.36 -0.49
CA CYS A 694 -8.57 7.72 0.80
C CYS A 694 -7.51 8.07 1.83
N LYS A 695 -6.24 8.00 1.45
CA LYS A 695 -5.12 8.33 2.33
C LYS A 695 -5.17 9.79 2.80
N HIS A 696 -5.59 10.70 1.92
CA HIS A 696 -5.70 12.13 2.21
C HIS A 696 -7.14 12.58 2.46
N HIS A 697 -8.02 11.67 2.86
CA HIS A 697 -9.46 11.91 2.98
C HIS A 697 -9.81 13.16 3.81
N GLN A 698 -9.10 13.41 4.91
CA GLN A 698 -9.36 14.58 5.78
C GLN A 698 -9.10 15.93 5.10
N HIS A 699 -8.35 15.94 4.01
CA HIS A 699 -7.83 17.13 3.35
C HIS A 699 -8.39 17.37 1.94
N VAL A 700 -9.28 16.49 1.50
CA VAL A 700 -9.98 16.63 0.22
C VAL A 700 -11.44 17.06 0.44
N PRO A 701 -12.05 17.76 -0.53
CA PRO A 701 -13.47 18.10 -0.45
C PRO A 701 -14.35 16.85 -0.32
N HIS A 702 -15.31 16.89 0.59
CA HIS A 702 -16.29 15.82 0.78
C HIS A 702 -17.65 16.19 0.21
N ASP A 703 -18.39 15.19 -0.24
CA ASP A 703 -19.74 15.31 -0.75
C ASP A 703 -19.89 16.31 -1.93
N VAL A 704 -18.76 16.57 -2.59
CA VAL A 704 -18.67 17.44 -3.77
C VAL A 704 -17.82 16.76 -4.84
N LEU A 705 -18.26 16.86 -6.09
CA LEU A 705 -17.44 16.43 -7.22
C LEU A 705 -16.27 17.38 -7.42
N SER A 706 -15.06 16.84 -7.51
CA SER A 706 -13.84 17.59 -7.78
C SER A 706 -13.03 16.94 -8.91
N ASN A 707 -12.38 17.76 -9.73
CA ASN A 707 -11.44 17.31 -10.75
C ASN A 707 -9.99 17.73 -10.46
N GLN A 708 -9.74 18.33 -9.32
CA GLN A 708 -8.42 18.82 -8.96
C GLN A 708 -7.58 17.76 -8.29
N LEU A 709 -6.42 17.48 -8.86
CA LEU A 709 -5.51 16.40 -8.45
C LEU A 709 -4.59 16.79 -7.27
N TYR A 710 -5.14 17.34 -6.17
CA TYR A 710 -4.36 17.74 -5.00
C TYR A 710 -3.50 16.62 -4.40
N PHE A 711 -3.95 15.40 -4.53
CA PHE A 711 -3.33 14.21 -3.99
C PHE A 711 -2.16 13.64 -4.83
N LEU A 712 -1.88 14.16 -6.00
CA LEU A 712 -0.75 13.76 -6.85
C LEU A 712 0.61 14.31 -6.39
#